data_ab37ef2adc97b7b8d33671183c8529f1
#
_entry.id   ab37ef2adc97b7b8d33671183c8529f1
#
_cell.length_a   1.000
_cell.length_b   1.000
_cell.length_c   1.000
_cell.angle_alpha   90.00
_cell.angle_beta   90.00
_cell.angle_gamma   90.00
#
_symmetry.space_group_name_H-M   'P 1'
#
loop_
_entity.id
_entity.type
_entity.pdbx_description
1 polymer ?
#
loop_
_entity_poly.entity_id
_entity_poly.type
_entity_poly.pdbx_seq_one_letter_code
_entity_poly.pdbx_strand_id
1 'polypeptide(L)'
;CIICEMESGKMNKRKRLLALLINGVLLSSLCMVASAADTATGTGNGVAYGTGSKAPEVKNVAIGNGAEVSYANGTNRPATGDIAIGSGAHTNNYVNQGGGIAIGEKAFSENMGGTQEEAFNFKQTTFTGTPKFFGLVIGSPFIPADSTKMATGIAIGQNTYARSGSTMIGTHNYKGDIADTSVDTSKESDMRSHNIGVNATTIGVNSFNNSTFGVVNGAYSAMTSGYAGGDNVLKAAQNFGATITGSLNSIESKTATSRYSGVANSIVGTANRTFNSNGSLIMGAGNEITNSVTSIAGAPTSGGNSAKELAEKLRTAVKDANGGGATMAIGGGNKADYTLRTSMIGIKNTVTGANGAESADNFVAGVGNTGTNVQHLTAIGSKNTVSDANNTVIVGDNRKVTGANNSVIIGSSDAVTTTTVNDAVAIGHNTEVSKEGGVALGSGSKATVAAGEVGYDISTNAASTDTTSTWKATASAVSVGDVANDVTRQITSVAAGTKDTDAVNVAQLKKVETKITTVEANANKHATVVAGDNTTVTTGANTNGGIEYKVAVKKDLVDMNSANFGKVTDTIHSRIDKDSAYFFNGSENIGITPTGGVKIENTDTLEQAKFDKQGMYASEGNTTVYYTTNGISAGNQIINNVKDGVADSDAVNVSQLKRVQNQIQGSSVDIKNIKGDISKLDKRVNRGVAGAAALAALHPLDFDPDAKWDFAAGYGHYHDGN
;
A
#
# COMPACT_ATOMS: atom_id res chain seq x y z
N CYS A 1 9.85 -46.89 -37.07
CA CYS A 1 10.82 -45.79 -37.35
C CYS A 1 10.98 -44.83 -36.14
N ILE A 2 9.89 -44.35 -35.55
CA ILE A 2 9.93 -43.46 -34.37
C ILE A 2 10.43 -44.21 -33.12
N ILE A 3 10.09 -45.48 -32.95
CA ILE A 3 10.55 -46.32 -31.83
C ILE A 3 12.08 -46.58 -31.92
N CYS A 4 12.60 -46.81 -33.11
CA CYS A 4 14.05 -46.95 -33.32
C CYS A 4 14.86 -45.67 -33.06
N GLU A 5 14.27 -44.47 -33.31
CA GLU A 5 14.90 -43.21 -32.99
C GLU A 5 14.85 -42.85 -31.49
N MET A 6 13.87 -43.35 -30.75
CA MET A 6 13.81 -43.22 -29.29
C MET A 6 14.89 -44.03 -28.57
N GLU A 7 15.21 -45.23 -29.06
CA GLU A 7 16.25 -46.09 -28.48
C GLU A 7 17.68 -45.61 -28.82
N SER A 8 17.86 -44.93 -29.95
CA SER A 8 19.16 -44.42 -30.41
C SER A 8 19.64 -43.10 -29.75
N GLY A 9 18.85 -42.54 -28.86
CA GLY A 9 19.25 -41.29 -28.14
C GLY A 9 19.31 -40.00 -28.98
N LYS A 10 18.94 -40.03 -30.25
CA LYS A 10 19.14 -38.93 -31.19
C LYS A 10 18.05 -37.84 -31.21
N MET A 11 16.99 -37.96 -30.40
CA MET A 11 15.91 -36.96 -30.39
C MET A 11 16.06 -35.94 -29.25
N ASN A 12 15.87 -34.67 -29.54
CA ASN A 12 15.87 -33.60 -28.53
C ASN A 12 14.59 -33.63 -27.65
N LYS A 13 14.63 -33.03 -26.45
CA LYS A 13 13.53 -33.08 -25.44
C LYS A 13 12.16 -32.67 -25.98
N ARG A 14 12.07 -31.72 -26.92
CA ARG A 14 10.79 -31.29 -27.51
C ARG A 14 10.20 -32.36 -28.43
N LYS A 15 11.03 -33.04 -29.20
CA LYS A 15 10.60 -34.15 -30.07
C LYS A 15 10.23 -35.39 -29.24
N ARG A 16 10.89 -35.61 -28.10
CA ARG A 16 10.55 -36.69 -27.13
C ARG A 16 9.19 -36.43 -26.44
N LEU A 17 8.91 -35.19 -26.03
CA LEU A 17 7.63 -34.87 -25.42
C LEU A 17 6.47 -34.99 -26.43
N LEU A 18 6.70 -34.55 -27.65
CA LEU A 18 5.73 -34.69 -28.74
C LEU A 18 5.52 -36.17 -29.11
N ALA A 19 6.60 -36.97 -29.16
CA ALA A 19 6.52 -38.41 -29.44
C ALA A 19 5.86 -39.18 -28.27
N LEU A 20 6.06 -38.77 -26.99
CA LEU A 20 5.35 -39.35 -25.85
C LEU A 20 3.85 -38.98 -25.84
N LEU A 21 3.49 -37.75 -26.21
CA LEU A 21 2.10 -37.33 -26.39
C LEU A 21 1.41 -38.08 -27.51
N ILE A 22 2.11 -38.21 -28.66
CA ILE A 22 1.60 -38.94 -29.85
C ILE A 22 1.50 -40.43 -29.51
N ASN A 23 2.48 -41.05 -28.83
CA ASN A 23 2.42 -42.43 -28.41
C ASN A 23 1.37 -42.70 -27.33
N GLY A 24 1.17 -41.77 -26.35
CA GLY A 24 0.11 -41.89 -25.35
C GLY A 24 -1.29 -41.88 -25.96
N VAL A 25 -1.50 -41.02 -26.98
CA VAL A 25 -2.76 -40.96 -27.72
C VAL A 25 -2.90 -42.13 -28.71
N LEU A 26 -1.81 -42.56 -29.36
CA LEU A 26 -1.85 -43.72 -30.23
C LEU A 26 -2.01 -45.06 -29.46
N LEU A 27 -1.37 -45.24 -28.29
CA LEU A 27 -1.53 -46.48 -27.53
C LEU A 27 -2.93 -46.63 -26.91
N SER A 28 -3.56 -45.53 -26.50
CA SER A 28 -4.96 -45.57 -26.05
C SER A 28 -5.96 -45.81 -27.16
N SER A 29 -5.63 -45.38 -28.37
CA SER A 29 -6.44 -45.67 -29.56
C SER A 29 -6.14 -47.04 -30.18
N LEU A 30 -4.91 -47.58 -30.07
CA LEU A 30 -4.57 -48.93 -30.53
C LEU A 30 -5.13 -50.07 -29.66
N CYS A 31 -5.37 -49.85 -28.37
CA CYS A 31 -6.01 -50.85 -27.50
C CYS A 31 -7.53 -51.01 -27.75
N MET A 32 -8.16 -50.14 -28.51
CA MET A 32 -9.59 -50.25 -28.88
C MET A 32 -9.84 -50.62 -30.34
N VAL A 33 -8.82 -50.91 -31.14
CA VAL A 33 -8.98 -51.30 -32.56
C VAL A 33 -8.94 -52.78 -32.78
N ALA A 34 -9.43 -53.59 -31.81
CA ALA A 34 -9.61 -55.03 -32.05
C ALA A 34 -11.02 -55.41 -32.51
N SER A 35 -11.83 -54.46 -32.98
CA SER A 35 -13.07 -54.84 -33.66
C SER A 35 -13.54 -53.71 -34.61
N ALA A 36 -13.49 -53.99 -35.86
CA ALA A 36 -13.83 -53.20 -37.04
C ALA A 36 -12.69 -52.37 -37.57
N ALA A 37 -12.05 -52.89 -38.60
CA ALA A 37 -11.27 -52.08 -39.54
C ALA A 37 -12.23 -51.17 -40.29
N ASP A 38 -12.69 -50.11 -39.63
CA ASP A 38 -13.33 -49.03 -40.34
C ASP A 38 -12.20 -48.14 -40.87
N THR A 39 -11.98 -48.19 -42.17
CA THR A 39 -11.08 -47.29 -42.90
C THR A 39 -11.71 -45.93 -42.92
N ALA A 40 -11.78 -45.28 -41.75
CA ALA A 40 -12.24 -43.92 -41.66
C ALA A 40 -11.18 -42.99 -42.29
N THR A 41 -11.22 -42.92 -43.60
CA THR A 41 -10.38 -41.99 -44.37
C THR A 41 -10.98 -40.62 -44.33
N GLY A 42 -10.20 -39.63 -43.82
CA GLY A 42 -10.50 -38.22 -43.98
C GLY A 42 -10.23 -37.75 -45.40
N THR A 43 -10.41 -36.46 -45.64
CA THR A 43 -10.23 -35.83 -46.96
C THR A 43 -9.11 -34.78 -46.93
N GLY A 44 -8.45 -34.54 -48.07
CA GLY A 44 -7.42 -33.53 -48.26
C GLY A 44 -6.04 -34.10 -48.54
N ASN A 45 -5.06 -33.22 -48.74
CA ASN A 45 -3.69 -33.57 -49.09
C ASN A 45 -2.78 -33.82 -47.87
N GLY A 46 -3.23 -33.47 -46.66
CA GLY A 46 -2.52 -33.64 -45.41
C GLY A 46 -2.83 -34.97 -44.71
N VAL A 47 -2.49 -35.08 -43.45
CA VAL A 47 -2.83 -36.26 -42.63
C VAL A 47 -4.27 -36.13 -42.15
N ALA A 48 -5.20 -36.87 -42.77
CA ALA A 48 -6.60 -36.89 -42.36
C ALA A 48 -6.99 -38.35 -41.96
N TYR A 49 -7.36 -38.52 -40.67
CA TYR A 49 -7.76 -39.83 -40.11
C TYR A 49 -9.00 -39.67 -39.23
N GLY A 50 -10.03 -40.40 -39.53
CA GLY A 50 -11.33 -40.34 -38.85
C GLY A 50 -12.46 -39.96 -39.81
N THR A 51 -13.69 -40.41 -39.49
CA THR A 51 -14.88 -40.12 -40.34
C THR A 51 -15.10 -38.63 -40.42
N GLY A 52 -15.14 -38.10 -41.67
CA GLY A 52 -15.36 -36.66 -41.90
C GLY A 52 -14.19 -35.75 -41.55
N SER A 53 -13.01 -36.29 -41.24
CA SER A 53 -11.82 -35.46 -41.01
C SER A 53 -11.35 -34.80 -42.29
N LYS A 54 -10.84 -33.54 -42.19
CA LYS A 54 -10.40 -32.74 -43.35
C LYS A 54 -9.05 -32.07 -43.11
N ALA A 55 -8.05 -32.42 -43.89
CA ALA A 55 -6.71 -31.83 -43.85
C ALA A 55 -6.34 -31.35 -45.30
N PRO A 56 -6.81 -30.18 -45.74
CA PRO A 56 -6.74 -29.76 -47.13
C PRO A 56 -5.31 -29.64 -47.66
N GLU A 57 -4.32 -29.31 -46.84
CA GLU A 57 -2.95 -29.06 -47.29
C GLU A 57 -1.97 -30.11 -46.73
N VAL A 58 -0.87 -30.36 -47.45
CA VAL A 58 0.12 -31.42 -47.15
C VAL A 58 0.72 -31.34 -45.73
N LYS A 59 0.82 -30.13 -45.19
CA LYS A 59 1.37 -29.91 -43.82
C LYS A 59 0.31 -29.96 -42.74
N ASN A 60 -0.96 -30.11 -43.08
CA ASN A 60 -2.03 -30.12 -42.09
C ASN A 60 -2.26 -31.51 -41.50
N VAL A 61 -2.71 -31.55 -40.26
CA VAL A 61 -3.07 -32.77 -39.56
C VAL A 61 -4.48 -32.65 -39.04
N ALA A 62 -5.38 -33.58 -39.45
CA ALA A 62 -6.72 -33.69 -38.92
C ALA A 62 -6.98 -35.15 -38.48
N ILE A 63 -7.03 -35.40 -37.18
CA ILE A 63 -7.20 -36.75 -36.63
C ILE A 63 -8.38 -36.75 -35.66
N GLY A 64 -9.39 -37.55 -35.96
CA GLY A 64 -10.61 -37.67 -35.16
C GLY A 64 -11.88 -37.54 -36.03
N ASN A 65 -13.00 -37.99 -35.48
CA ASN A 65 -14.29 -37.88 -36.15
C ASN A 65 -14.67 -36.40 -36.31
N GLY A 66 -14.82 -35.95 -37.55
CA GLY A 66 -15.10 -34.54 -37.83
C GLY A 66 -13.98 -33.54 -37.50
N ALA A 67 -12.75 -34.01 -37.30
CA ALA A 67 -11.60 -33.11 -37.11
C ALA A 67 -11.35 -32.33 -38.39
N GLU A 68 -11.19 -31.01 -38.32
CA GLU A 68 -11.14 -30.16 -39.50
C GLU A 68 -10.07 -29.08 -39.44
N VAL A 69 -9.29 -28.97 -40.46
CA VAL A 69 -8.53 -27.78 -40.79
C VAL A 69 -9.30 -27.03 -41.89
N SER A 70 -9.69 -25.79 -41.63
CA SER A 70 -10.43 -24.96 -42.56
C SER A 70 -9.83 -23.57 -42.68
N TYR A 71 -10.33 -22.82 -43.65
CA TYR A 71 -9.90 -21.46 -43.95
C TYR A 71 -11.10 -20.52 -43.95
N ALA A 72 -11.00 -19.46 -43.19
CA ALA A 72 -11.97 -18.38 -43.27
C ALA A 72 -11.90 -17.76 -44.67
N ASN A 73 -13.03 -17.72 -45.35
CA ASN A 73 -13.27 -17.14 -46.67
C ASN A 73 -12.98 -17.98 -47.92
N GLY A 74 -12.91 -19.31 -47.83
CA GLY A 74 -13.09 -20.20 -48.95
C GLY A 74 -12.18 -20.01 -50.17
N THR A 75 -11.11 -19.25 -50.08
CA THR A 75 -10.21 -19.00 -51.19
C THR A 75 -8.90 -19.77 -51.03
N ASN A 76 -8.48 -20.37 -52.13
CA ASN A 76 -7.35 -21.24 -52.38
C ASN A 76 -5.96 -20.80 -51.88
N ARG A 77 -5.83 -20.40 -50.62
CA ARG A 77 -4.51 -20.06 -50.10
C ARG A 77 -4.21 -20.93 -48.89
N PRO A 78 -3.20 -21.78 -49.01
CA PRO A 78 -2.94 -22.81 -48.03
C PRO A 78 -2.52 -22.21 -46.68
N ALA A 79 -3.29 -22.50 -45.64
CA ALA A 79 -2.77 -22.51 -44.30
C ALA A 79 -1.81 -23.69 -44.16
N THR A 80 -0.67 -23.48 -43.59
CA THR A 80 0.36 -24.53 -43.55
C THR A 80 0.73 -24.89 -42.13
N GLY A 81 0.59 -26.17 -41.78
CA GLY A 81 1.03 -26.71 -40.52
C GLY A 81 0.01 -26.62 -39.40
N ASP A 82 -1.26 -26.54 -39.72
CA ASP A 82 -2.36 -26.61 -38.76
C ASP A 82 -2.58 -28.02 -38.26
N ILE A 83 -2.94 -28.17 -36.97
CA ILE A 83 -3.14 -29.43 -36.29
C ILE A 83 -4.51 -29.44 -35.62
N ALA A 84 -5.41 -30.32 -36.06
CA ALA A 84 -6.70 -30.59 -35.46
C ALA A 84 -6.75 -32.05 -35.00
N ILE A 85 -6.72 -32.33 -33.70
CA ILE A 85 -6.73 -33.70 -33.17
C ILE A 85 -7.82 -33.83 -32.13
N GLY A 86 -8.79 -34.68 -32.35
CA GLY A 86 -9.93 -34.92 -31.48
C GLY A 86 -11.25 -34.92 -32.25
N SER A 87 -12.32 -35.47 -31.69
CA SER A 87 -13.64 -35.44 -32.31
C SER A 87 -14.13 -34.00 -32.41
N GLY A 88 -14.38 -33.54 -33.65
CA GLY A 88 -14.80 -32.16 -33.91
C GLY A 88 -13.73 -31.08 -33.59
N ALA A 89 -12.47 -31.47 -33.41
CA ALA A 89 -11.38 -30.49 -33.29
C ALA A 89 -11.25 -29.69 -34.56
N HIS A 90 -11.08 -28.38 -34.46
CA HIS A 90 -11.14 -27.49 -35.61
C HIS A 90 -10.11 -26.37 -35.57
N THR A 91 -9.37 -26.18 -36.64
CA THR A 91 -8.58 -24.96 -36.85
C THR A 91 -9.18 -24.20 -38.04
N ASN A 92 -9.39 -22.90 -37.87
CA ASN A 92 -9.94 -22.03 -38.89
C ASN A 92 -9.11 -20.75 -38.99
N ASN A 93 -8.15 -20.78 -39.89
CA ASN A 93 -7.24 -19.66 -40.06
C ASN A 93 -7.62 -18.77 -41.23
N TYR A 94 -7.26 -17.51 -41.11
CA TYR A 94 -7.36 -16.57 -42.23
C TYR A 94 -6.28 -16.88 -43.29
N VAL A 95 -6.50 -16.39 -44.46
CA VAL A 95 -5.66 -16.63 -45.63
C VAL A 95 -4.16 -16.53 -45.33
N ASN A 96 -3.39 -17.55 -45.75
CA ASN A 96 -1.93 -17.69 -45.60
C ASN A 96 -1.41 -17.73 -44.15
N GLN A 97 -2.28 -17.91 -43.19
CA GLN A 97 -1.88 -18.18 -41.82
C GLN A 97 -1.93 -19.67 -41.55
N GLY A 98 -0.97 -20.17 -40.83
CA GLY A 98 -0.90 -21.57 -40.46
C GLY A 98 -0.25 -21.73 -39.10
N GLY A 99 -0.23 -22.97 -38.59
CA GLY A 99 0.33 -23.29 -37.29
C GLY A 99 -0.68 -23.18 -36.15
N GLY A 100 -1.97 -23.07 -36.43
CA GLY A 100 -3.04 -23.21 -35.46
C GLY A 100 -3.06 -24.65 -34.91
N ILE A 101 -3.30 -24.79 -33.61
CA ILE A 101 -3.33 -26.05 -32.90
C ILE A 101 -4.66 -26.20 -32.19
N ALA A 102 -5.43 -27.23 -32.49
CA ALA A 102 -6.65 -27.62 -31.80
C ALA A 102 -6.55 -29.10 -31.43
N ILE A 103 -6.39 -29.39 -30.15
CA ILE A 103 -6.26 -30.75 -29.63
C ILE A 103 -7.28 -31.00 -28.51
N GLY A 104 -8.19 -31.92 -28.73
CA GLY A 104 -9.27 -32.27 -27.81
C GLY A 104 -10.63 -32.31 -28.51
N GLU A 105 -11.64 -32.89 -27.88
CA GLU A 105 -12.99 -32.88 -28.40
C GLU A 105 -13.50 -31.45 -28.53
N LYS A 106 -13.91 -31.05 -29.75
CA LYS A 106 -14.40 -29.70 -30.05
C LYS A 106 -13.44 -28.56 -29.63
N ALA A 107 -12.14 -28.84 -29.57
CA ALA A 107 -11.14 -27.78 -29.45
C ALA A 107 -11.15 -26.93 -30.73
N PHE A 108 -11.13 -25.62 -30.58
CA PHE A 108 -11.20 -24.70 -31.72
C PHE A 108 -10.13 -23.63 -31.68
N SER A 109 -9.29 -23.58 -32.68
CA SER A 109 -8.27 -22.55 -32.86
C SER A 109 -8.61 -21.70 -34.08
N GLU A 110 -8.75 -20.41 -33.88
CA GLU A 110 -9.20 -19.49 -34.92
C GLU A 110 -8.29 -18.27 -35.05
N ASN A 111 -8.00 -17.92 -36.30
CA ASN A 111 -7.47 -16.61 -36.62
C ASN A 111 -8.24 -16.07 -37.84
N MET A 112 -9.28 -15.32 -37.57
CA MET A 112 -10.19 -14.84 -38.62
C MET A 112 -9.78 -13.50 -39.22
N GLY A 113 -8.73 -12.85 -38.68
CA GLY A 113 -8.53 -11.45 -38.93
C GLY A 113 -9.71 -10.63 -38.36
N GLY A 114 -9.55 -9.41 -38.22
CA GLY A 114 -10.56 -8.50 -37.69
C GLY A 114 -9.86 -7.36 -36.95
N THR A 115 -10.60 -6.34 -36.60
CA THR A 115 -10.00 -5.15 -36.02
C THR A 115 -9.21 -5.44 -34.74
N GLN A 116 -9.65 -6.41 -33.95
CA GLN A 116 -8.97 -6.77 -32.71
C GLN A 116 -7.67 -7.56 -32.97
N GLU A 117 -7.73 -8.59 -33.84
CA GLU A 117 -6.56 -9.38 -34.21
C GLU A 117 -5.52 -8.52 -34.96
N GLU A 118 -5.96 -7.66 -35.83
CA GLU A 118 -5.09 -6.77 -36.60
C GLU A 118 -4.49 -5.67 -35.74
N ALA A 119 -5.26 -5.10 -34.84
CA ALA A 119 -4.81 -4.02 -33.95
C ALA A 119 -3.66 -4.44 -33.06
N PHE A 120 -3.63 -5.70 -32.61
CA PHE A 120 -2.65 -6.18 -31.64
C PHE A 120 -1.58 -7.11 -32.20
N ASN A 121 -1.58 -7.39 -33.49
CA ASN A 121 -0.42 -8.00 -34.16
C ASN A 121 0.67 -6.94 -34.37
N PHE A 122 1.91 -7.31 -34.16
CA PHE A 122 3.04 -6.39 -34.38
C PHE A 122 3.11 -6.00 -35.87
N LYS A 123 3.33 -4.72 -36.12
CA LYS A 123 3.46 -4.16 -37.48
C LYS A 123 4.75 -4.60 -38.21
N GLN A 124 5.15 -5.85 -38.03
CA GLN A 124 6.31 -6.39 -38.77
C GLN A 124 5.96 -6.81 -40.19
N THR A 125 4.69 -6.79 -40.53
CA THR A 125 4.17 -7.13 -41.84
C THR A 125 3.49 -5.90 -42.44
N THR A 126 3.76 -5.64 -43.70
CA THR A 126 3.03 -4.62 -44.43
C THR A 126 1.68 -5.20 -44.79
N PHE A 127 0.65 -4.71 -44.15
CA PHE A 127 -0.71 -5.13 -44.44
C PHE A 127 -1.22 -4.39 -45.70
N THR A 128 -1.65 -5.14 -46.66
CA THR A 128 -2.33 -4.61 -47.86
C THR A 128 -3.78 -5.07 -47.84
N GLY A 129 -4.70 -4.18 -47.55
CA GLY A 129 -6.13 -4.48 -47.52
C GLY A 129 -6.92 -3.75 -46.45
N THR A 130 -8.22 -3.87 -46.48
CA THR A 130 -9.13 -3.23 -45.50
C THR A 130 -9.34 -4.09 -44.27
N PRO A 131 -9.35 -3.50 -43.07
CA PRO A 131 -9.63 -4.21 -41.81
C PRO A 131 -10.99 -4.92 -41.86
N LYS A 132 -11.07 -6.09 -41.26
CA LYS A 132 -12.34 -6.78 -41.02
C LYS A 132 -13.04 -6.20 -39.80
N PHE A 133 -14.33 -5.97 -39.92
CA PHE A 133 -15.22 -5.59 -38.84
C PHE A 133 -16.15 -6.77 -38.52
N PHE A 134 -16.08 -7.32 -37.32
CA PHE A 134 -16.85 -8.50 -36.89
C PHE A 134 -16.68 -9.75 -37.78
N GLY A 135 -15.47 -10.01 -38.27
CA GLY A 135 -15.28 -11.14 -39.22
C GLY A 135 -15.85 -10.91 -40.60
N LEU A 136 -16.57 -9.82 -40.84
CA LEU A 136 -17.03 -9.42 -42.17
C LEU A 136 -15.94 -8.65 -42.90
N VAL A 137 -15.62 -9.06 -44.11
CA VAL A 137 -14.72 -8.31 -44.99
C VAL A 137 -15.42 -7.05 -45.45
N ILE A 138 -14.94 -5.91 -45.00
CA ILE A 138 -15.38 -4.62 -45.54
C ILE A 138 -14.36 -4.19 -46.59
N GLY A 139 -14.57 -4.56 -47.81
CA GLY A 139 -13.68 -4.27 -48.92
C GLY A 139 -12.81 -5.47 -49.38
N SER A 140 -11.66 -5.23 -49.97
CA SER A 140 -10.76 -6.30 -50.42
C SER A 140 -10.19 -7.10 -49.23
N PRO A 141 -10.00 -8.43 -49.39
CA PRO A 141 -9.46 -9.26 -48.31
C PRO A 141 -8.09 -8.74 -47.85
N PHE A 142 -7.95 -8.60 -46.55
CA PHE A 142 -6.68 -8.26 -45.93
C PHE A 142 -5.74 -9.46 -46.01
N ILE A 143 -4.59 -9.29 -46.61
CA ILE A 143 -3.57 -10.33 -46.73
C ILE A 143 -2.29 -9.79 -46.08
N PRO A 144 -1.80 -10.40 -45.01
CA PRO A 144 -0.51 -10.01 -44.45
C PRO A 144 0.60 -10.27 -45.48
N ALA A 145 1.54 -9.34 -45.57
CA ALA A 145 2.70 -9.50 -46.47
C ALA A 145 3.56 -10.72 -46.09
N ASP A 146 3.56 -11.07 -44.81
CA ASP A 146 4.25 -12.26 -44.30
C ASP A 146 3.36 -12.94 -43.24
N SER A 147 2.63 -13.94 -43.65
CA SER A 147 1.70 -14.70 -42.81
C SER A 147 2.42 -15.51 -41.72
N THR A 148 3.71 -15.82 -41.90
CA THR A 148 4.49 -16.58 -40.90
C THR A 148 4.79 -15.79 -39.64
N LYS A 149 4.64 -14.47 -39.70
CA LYS A 149 4.82 -13.57 -38.54
C LYS A 149 3.54 -13.29 -37.77
N MET A 150 2.41 -13.77 -38.26
CA MET A 150 1.15 -13.63 -37.54
C MET A 150 0.98 -14.77 -36.52
N ALA A 151 0.62 -14.40 -35.34
CA ALA A 151 0.39 -15.36 -34.27
C ALA A 151 -0.91 -16.14 -34.49
N THR A 152 -0.85 -17.46 -34.40
CA THR A 152 -2.01 -18.36 -34.46
C THR A 152 -2.45 -18.81 -33.08
N GLY A 153 -3.66 -19.35 -32.95
CA GLY A 153 -4.20 -19.84 -31.68
C GLY A 153 -3.71 -21.25 -31.36
N ILE A 154 -3.62 -21.55 -30.07
CA ILE A 154 -3.37 -22.89 -29.54
C ILE A 154 -4.53 -23.24 -28.58
N ALA A 155 -5.36 -24.21 -28.95
CA ALA A 155 -6.47 -24.72 -28.13
C ALA A 155 -6.22 -26.20 -27.79
N ILE A 156 -6.03 -26.50 -26.51
CA ILE A 156 -5.77 -27.87 -26.05
C ILE A 156 -6.74 -28.22 -24.93
N GLY A 157 -7.58 -29.22 -25.19
CA GLY A 157 -8.59 -29.71 -24.25
C GLY A 157 -10.00 -29.70 -24.83
N GLN A 158 -10.95 -30.28 -24.11
CA GLN A 158 -12.33 -30.37 -24.55
C GLN A 158 -13.02 -29.01 -24.51
N ASN A 159 -13.75 -28.65 -25.59
CA ASN A 159 -14.48 -27.38 -25.68
C ASN A 159 -13.61 -26.16 -25.38
N THR A 160 -12.40 -26.15 -25.91
CA THR A 160 -11.44 -25.05 -25.73
C THR A 160 -11.42 -24.20 -27.00
N TYR A 161 -11.45 -22.88 -26.82
CA TYR A 161 -11.42 -21.92 -27.91
C TYR A 161 -10.26 -20.92 -27.77
N ALA A 162 -9.44 -20.85 -28.81
CA ALA A 162 -8.32 -19.92 -28.87
C ALA A 162 -8.42 -19.01 -30.11
N ARG A 163 -8.22 -17.72 -29.92
CA ARG A 163 -8.08 -16.74 -31.00
C ARG A 163 -6.60 -16.46 -31.31
N SER A 164 -6.36 -15.58 -32.27
CA SER A 164 -5.02 -15.20 -32.73
C SER A 164 -4.05 -14.94 -31.62
N GLY A 165 -2.91 -15.60 -31.63
CA GLY A 165 -1.86 -15.46 -30.62
C GLY A 165 -2.19 -16.02 -29.23
N SER A 166 -3.41 -16.52 -29.04
CA SER A 166 -3.83 -17.01 -27.73
C SER A 166 -3.47 -18.47 -27.52
N THR A 167 -3.14 -18.80 -26.28
CA THR A 167 -2.92 -20.17 -25.82
C THR A 167 -3.97 -20.53 -24.78
N MET A 168 -4.82 -21.50 -25.09
CA MET A 168 -5.89 -22.00 -24.23
C MET A 168 -5.65 -23.48 -23.96
N ILE A 169 -5.43 -23.84 -22.70
CA ILE A 169 -5.18 -25.22 -22.26
C ILE A 169 -6.13 -25.56 -21.12
N GLY A 170 -6.92 -26.60 -21.26
CA GLY A 170 -7.88 -27.04 -20.26
C GLY A 170 -9.17 -27.54 -20.87
N THR A 171 -10.28 -27.30 -20.20
CA THR A 171 -11.61 -27.65 -20.71
C THR A 171 -12.59 -26.52 -20.46
N HIS A 172 -13.55 -26.34 -21.38
CA HIS A 172 -14.57 -25.30 -21.29
C HIS A 172 -14.04 -23.87 -21.16
N ASN A 173 -12.97 -23.53 -21.89
CA ASN A 173 -12.29 -22.23 -21.79
C ASN A 173 -12.87 -21.16 -22.73
N TYR A 174 -14.16 -21.11 -22.93
CA TYR A 174 -14.78 -20.22 -23.93
C TYR A 174 -15.70 -19.17 -23.33
N LYS A 175 -16.19 -19.34 -22.10
CA LYS A 175 -17.10 -18.36 -21.48
C LYS A 175 -16.84 -18.07 -20.02
N GLY A 176 -16.10 -18.86 -19.31
CA GLY A 176 -15.83 -18.67 -17.88
C GLY A 176 -16.95 -19.11 -16.95
N ASP A 177 -18.09 -19.54 -17.48
CA ASP A 177 -19.19 -20.09 -16.72
C ASP A 177 -19.60 -21.45 -17.31
N ILE A 178 -19.29 -22.51 -16.59
CA ILE A 178 -19.63 -23.88 -17.00
C ILE A 178 -21.14 -24.15 -17.03
N ALA A 179 -21.92 -23.39 -16.25
CA ALA A 179 -23.36 -23.50 -16.19
C ALA A 179 -24.06 -22.80 -17.35
N ASP A 180 -23.34 -22.01 -18.14
CA ASP A 180 -23.92 -21.31 -19.28
C ASP A 180 -24.08 -22.26 -20.48
N THR A 181 -25.27 -22.82 -20.55
CA THR A 181 -25.69 -23.69 -21.66
C THR A 181 -26.12 -22.92 -22.91
N SER A 182 -26.10 -21.59 -22.89
CA SER A 182 -26.51 -20.76 -24.02
C SER A 182 -25.50 -20.81 -25.17
N VAL A 183 -24.28 -21.29 -24.93
CA VAL A 183 -23.22 -21.41 -25.92
C VAL A 183 -23.26 -22.80 -26.57
N ASP A 184 -23.59 -22.85 -27.80
CA ASP A 184 -23.43 -24.06 -28.58
C ASP A 184 -22.00 -24.16 -29.14
N THR A 185 -21.14 -24.93 -28.44
CA THR A 185 -19.74 -25.12 -28.85
C THR A 185 -19.56 -25.83 -30.17
N SER A 186 -20.64 -26.39 -30.75
CA SER A 186 -20.63 -26.92 -32.09
C SER A 186 -20.78 -25.84 -33.16
N LYS A 187 -21.19 -24.65 -32.78
CA LYS A 187 -21.36 -23.50 -33.68
C LYS A 187 -20.26 -22.50 -33.50
N GLU A 188 -19.47 -22.33 -34.51
CA GLU A 188 -18.40 -21.34 -34.59
C GLU A 188 -18.88 -19.90 -34.28
N SER A 189 -20.09 -19.54 -34.75
CA SER A 189 -20.70 -18.25 -34.46
C SER A 189 -20.93 -17.97 -32.98
N ASP A 190 -21.32 -18.97 -32.22
CA ASP A 190 -21.59 -18.82 -30.82
C ASP A 190 -20.31 -18.60 -30.04
N MET A 191 -19.24 -19.32 -30.35
CA MET A 191 -17.94 -19.15 -29.72
C MET A 191 -17.32 -17.78 -30.04
N ARG A 192 -17.42 -17.30 -31.24
CA ARG A 192 -16.97 -15.97 -31.65
C ARG A 192 -17.71 -14.83 -30.94
N SER A 193 -18.98 -15.03 -30.60
CA SER A 193 -19.79 -14.00 -29.96
C SER A 193 -19.34 -13.66 -28.54
N HIS A 194 -18.50 -14.50 -27.94
CA HIS A 194 -18.10 -14.40 -26.52
C HIS A 194 -16.85 -13.56 -26.27
N ASN A 195 -16.34 -12.84 -27.26
CA ASN A 195 -15.28 -11.84 -27.10
C ASN A 195 -14.01 -12.36 -26.41
N ILE A 196 -13.60 -13.58 -26.75
CA ILE A 196 -12.31 -14.11 -26.28
C ILE A 196 -11.18 -13.21 -26.77
N GLY A 197 -10.25 -12.87 -25.89
CA GLY A 197 -9.14 -11.98 -26.17
C GLY A 197 -8.12 -12.58 -27.16
N VAL A 198 -7.36 -11.69 -27.81
CA VAL A 198 -6.23 -12.07 -28.66
C VAL A 198 -4.93 -12.00 -27.89
N ASN A 199 -3.93 -12.78 -28.29
CA ASN A 199 -2.62 -12.86 -27.61
C ASN A 199 -2.76 -13.16 -26.10
N ALA A 200 -3.78 -13.91 -25.71
CA ALA A 200 -4.10 -14.26 -24.34
C ALA A 200 -3.61 -15.65 -23.98
N THR A 201 -3.30 -15.87 -22.72
CA THR A 201 -2.95 -17.20 -22.20
C THR A 201 -3.99 -17.63 -21.17
N THR A 202 -4.59 -18.81 -21.37
CA THR A 202 -5.54 -19.39 -20.42
C THR A 202 -5.17 -20.85 -20.17
N ILE A 203 -4.96 -21.20 -18.91
CA ILE A 203 -4.66 -22.55 -18.48
C ILE A 203 -5.59 -22.90 -17.32
N GLY A 204 -6.42 -23.92 -17.50
CA GLY A 204 -7.35 -24.38 -16.46
C GLY A 204 -8.68 -24.87 -17.03
N VAL A 205 -9.50 -25.45 -16.18
CA VAL A 205 -10.86 -25.87 -16.51
C VAL A 205 -11.85 -24.73 -16.27
N ASN A 206 -12.80 -24.57 -17.17
CA ASN A 206 -13.85 -23.56 -17.05
C ASN A 206 -13.32 -22.14 -16.79
N SER A 207 -12.24 -21.79 -17.46
CA SER A 207 -11.59 -20.49 -17.34
C SER A 207 -11.78 -19.68 -18.62
N PHE A 208 -12.05 -18.39 -18.46
CA PHE A 208 -12.37 -17.50 -19.56
C PHE A 208 -11.46 -16.27 -19.56
N ASN A 209 -10.99 -15.87 -20.70
CA ASN A 209 -10.10 -14.73 -20.85
C ASN A 209 -10.48 -13.88 -22.07
N ASN A 210 -11.12 -12.75 -21.83
CA ASN A 210 -11.43 -11.78 -22.88
C ASN A 210 -10.37 -10.69 -23.03
N SER A 211 -9.33 -10.73 -22.22
CA SER A 211 -8.27 -9.73 -22.22
C SER A 211 -7.35 -9.89 -23.42
N THR A 212 -6.95 -8.79 -24.00
CA THR A 212 -5.78 -8.78 -24.90
C THR A 212 -4.51 -8.75 -24.08
N PHE A 213 -3.56 -9.64 -24.36
CA PHE A 213 -2.34 -9.89 -23.58
C PHE A 213 -2.60 -10.29 -22.12
N GLY A 214 -3.79 -10.78 -21.80
CA GLY A 214 -4.11 -11.26 -20.47
C GLY A 214 -3.65 -12.69 -20.21
N VAL A 215 -3.45 -13.00 -18.95
CA VAL A 215 -3.08 -14.34 -18.50
C VAL A 215 -4.08 -14.84 -17.45
N VAL A 216 -4.67 -16.00 -17.67
CA VAL A 216 -5.47 -16.74 -16.70
C VAL A 216 -4.81 -18.11 -16.50
N ASN A 217 -4.30 -18.34 -15.32
CA ASN A 217 -3.71 -19.63 -14.91
C ASN A 217 -4.40 -20.14 -13.66
N GLY A 218 -5.37 -21.04 -13.84
CA GLY A 218 -6.16 -21.62 -12.75
C GLY A 218 -7.55 -22.03 -13.20
N ALA A 219 -8.20 -22.85 -12.41
CA ALA A 219 -9.53 -23.35 -12.74
C ALA A 219 -10.64 -22.37 -12.29
N TYR A 220 -11.73 -22.35 -13.04
CA TYR A 220 -12.91 -21.52 -12.72
C TYR A 220 -12.57 -20.03 -12.51
N SER A 221 -11.65 -19.52 -13.30
CA SER A 221 -11.24 -18.12 -13.23
C SER A 221 -11.60 -17.40 -14.53
N ALA A 222 -12.11 -16.17 -14.41
CA ALA A 222 -12.65 -15.48 -15.56
C ALA A 222 -12.23 -14.01 -15.64
N MET A 223 -11.87 -13.60 -16.86
CA MET A 223 -11.82 -12.19 -17.25
C MET A 223 -12.97 -11.89 -18.18
N THR A 224 -13.92 -11.06 -17.76
CA THR A 224 -15.12 -10.74 -18.53
C THR A 224 -15.20 -9.27 -18.85
N SER A 225 -15.76 -8.95 -20.01
CA SER A 225 -16.08 -7.59 -20.42
C SER A 225 -17.59 -7.41 -20.42
N GLY A 226 -18.04 -6.39 -19.70
CA GLY A 226 -19.44 -5.99 -19.72
C GLY A 226 -19.81 -5.13 -20.94
N TYR A 227 -18.88 -4.87 -21.86
CA TYR A 227 -19.13 -4.05 -23.01
C TYR A 227 -20.00 -4.79 -24.05
N ALA A 228 -21.25 -4.39 -24.13
CA ALA A 228 -22.23 -4.97 -25.07
C ALA A 228 -22.24 -4.29 -26.45
N GLY A 229 -21.43 -3.26 -26.66
CA GLY A 229 -21.38 -2.52 -27.92
C GLY A 229 -20.62 -3.26 -29.03
N GLY A 230 -20.91 -2.87 -30.26
CA GLY A 230 -20.29 -3.47 -31.47
C GLY A 230 -18.83 -3.08 -31.73
N ASP A 231 -18.22 -2.24 -30.93
CA ASP A 231 -16.86 -1.75 -31.16
C ASP A 231 -15.80 -2.70 -30.57
N ASN A 232 -15.16 -3.47 -31.44
CA ASN A 232 -14.13 -4.43 -31.05
C ASN A 232 -12.86 -3.77 -30.48
N VAL A 233 -12.55 -2.55 -30.90
CA VAL A 233 -11.40 -1.80 -30.37
C VAL A 233 -11.61 -1.44 -28.90
N LEU A 234 -12.82 -1.06 -28.53
CA LEU A 234 -13.18 -0.77 -27.15
C LEU A 234 -13.15 -2.03 -26.28
N LYS A 235 -13.63 -3.16 -26.81
CA LYS A 235 -13.54 -4.46 -26.12
C LYS A 235 -12.09 -4.88 -25.88
N ALA A 236 -11.21 -4.64 -26.84
CA ALA A 236 -9.80 -4.96 -26.72
C ALA A 236 -9.08 -4.12 -25.67
N ALA A 237 -9.57 -2.92 -25.35
CA ALA A 237 -9.01 -2.07 -24.32
C ALA A 237 -9.44 -2.49 -22.91
N GLN A 238 -10.56 -3.20 -22.75
CA GLN A 238 -10.97 -3.71 -21.45
C GLN A 238 -10.12 -4.92 -21.02
N ASN A 239 -9.80 -4.99 -19.75
CA ASN A 239 -8.93 -6.02 -19.16
C ASN A 239 -7.54 -6.14 -19.81
N PHE A 240 -7.10 -5.15 -20.57
CA PHE A 240 -5.82 -5.18 -21.30
C PHE A 240 -4.64 -5.47 -20.37
N GLY A 241 -3.88 -6.54 -20.66
CA GLY A 241 -2.72 -6.93 -19.87
C GLY A 241 -3.02 -7.40 -18.45
N ALA A 242 -4.26 -7.75 -18.15
CA ALA A 242 -4.63 -8.25 -16.84
C ALA A 242 -4.15 -9.69 -16.62
N THR A 243 -3.94 -10.07 -15.36
CA THR A 243 -3.39 -11.37 -15.00
C THR A 243 -4.16 -11.99 -13.84
N ILE A 244 -4.51 -13.28 -13.98
CA ILE A 244 -5.01 -14.13 -12.90
C ILE A 244 -4.09 -15.35 -12.76
N THR A 245 -3.63 -15.58 -11.54
CA THR A 245 -2.96 -16.83 -11.15
C THR A 245 -3.68 -17.41 -9.93
N GLY A 246 -4.26 -18.59 -10.10
CA GLY A 246 -5.08 -19.26 -9.08
C GLY A 246 -6.52 -19.48 -9.51
N SER A 247 -7.33 -20.09 -8.67
CA SER A 247 -8.66 -20.58 -9.04
C SER A 247 -9.79 -19.75 -8.46
N LEU A 248 -10.96 -19.80 -9.12
CA LEU A 248 -12.18 -19.13 -8.67
C LEU A 248 -12.04 -17.59 -8.59
N ASN A 249 -11.17 -17.01 -9.39
CA ASN A 249 -10.96 -15.57 -9.42
C ASN A 249 -11.70 -14.92 -10.60
N SER A 250 -12.10 -13.65 -10.43
CA SER A 250 -12.67 -12.89 -11.55
C SER A 250 -12.09 -11.49 -11.71
N ILE A 251 -11.88 -11.08 -12.96
CA ILE A 251 -11.66 -9.70 -13.37
C ILE A 251 -12.80 -9.32 -14.30
N GLU A 252 -13.64 -8.39 -13.84
CA GLU A 252 -14.85 -8.00 -14.52
C GLU A 252 -14.79 -6.52 -14.90
N SER A 253 -14.93 -6.21 -16.16
CA SER A 253 -15.01 -4.84 -16.65
C SER A 253 -16.45 -4.33 -16.69
N LYS A 254 -16.63 -3.05 -16.38
CA LYS A 254 -17.94 -2.40 -16.42
C LYS A 254 -18.44 -2.25 -17.86
N THR A 255 -19.76 -2.30 -18.02
CA THR A 255 -20.44 -2.12 -19.30
C THR A 255 -20.20 -0.76 -19.95
N ALA A 256 -20.28 -0.74 -21.25
CA ALA A 256 -20.52 0.32 -22.25
C ALA A 256 -19.84 1.70 -22.10
N THR A 257 -19.70 2.27 -20.92
CA THR A 257 -19.20 3.64 -20.74
C THR A 257 -17.75 3.74 -20.28
N SER A 258 -17.17 2.64 -19.81
CA SER A 258 -15.81 2.62 -19.29
C SER A 258 -14.86 1.91 -20.26
N ARG A 259 -14.29 2.69 -21.17
CA ARG A 259 -13.36 2.22 -22.22
C ARG A 259 -12.14 1.49 -21.68
N TYR A 260 -11.69 1.84 -20.49
CA TYR A 260 -10.45 1.37 -19.89
C TYR A 260 -10.70 0.78 -18.50
N SER A 261 -11.59 -0.18 -18.40
CA SER A 261 -11.86 -0.94 -17.18
C SER A 261 -11.12 -2.27 -17.20
N GLY A 262 -10.57 -2.70 -16.08
CA GLY A 262 -9.84 -3.97 -15.94
C GLY A 262 -8.38 -3.93 -16.39
N VAL A 263 -7.89 -2.77 -16.88
CA VAL A 263 -6.55 -2.64 -17.45
C VAL A 263 -5.48 -2.87 -16.39
N ALA A 264 -4.51 -3.73 -16.69
CA ALA A 264 -3.35 -4.02 -15.86
C ALA A 264 -3.68 -4.52 -14.43
N ASN A 265 -4.85 -5.10 -14.20
CA ASN A 265 -5.19 -5.76 -12.94
C ASN A 265 -4.41 -7.06 -12.77
N SER A 266 -4.02 -7.36 -11.56
CA SER A 266 -3.33 -8.60 -11.22
C SER A 266 -3.97 -9.28 -10.01
N ILE A 267 -4.34 -10.54 -10.16
CA ILE A 267 -4.87 -11.38 -9.09
C ILE A 267 -4.00 -12.63 -8.92
N VAL A 268 -3.56 -12.86 -7.69
CA VAL A 268 -2.87 -14.09 -7.29
C VAL A 268 -3.60 -14.70 -6.08
N GLY A 269 -4.17 -15.89 -6.25
CA GLY A 269 -4.84 -16.56 -5.14
C GLY A 269 -6.17 -17.21 -5.50
N THR A 270 -7.12 -17.22 -4.57
CA THR A 270 -8.37 -17.97 -4.73
C THR A 270 -9.60 -17.13 -4.37
N ALA A 271 -10.65 -17.22 -5.16
CA ALA A 271 -11.93 -16.56 -4.93
C ALA A 271 -11.84 -15.03 -4.74
N ASN A 272 -10.95 -14.40 -5.48
CA ASN A 272 -10.81 -12.95 -5.49
C ASN A 272 -11.55 -12.34 -6.68
N ARG A 273 -11.95 -11.10 -6.53
CA ARG A 273 -12.71 -10.38 -7.54
C ARG A 273 -12.20 -8.95 -7.75
N THR A 274 -12.06 -8.54 -9.00
CA THR A 274 -12.04 -7.12 -9.35
C THR A 274 -13.22 -6.80 -10.29
N PHE A 275 -13.89 -5.68 -10.04
CA PHE A 275 -14.94 -5.19 -10.90
C PHE A 275 -14.75 -3.70 -11.16
N ASN A 276 -14.74 -3.30 -12.42
CA ASN A 276 -14.57 -1.90 -12.81
C ASN A 276 -13.40 -1.23 -12.08
N SER A 277 -12.20 -1.80 -12.23
CA SER A 277 -10.98 -1.28 -11.60
C SER A 277 -9.80 -1.35 -12.57
N ASN A 278 -8.79 -0.49 -12.38
CA ASN A 278 -7.57 -0.47 -13.18
C ASN A 278 -6.33 -0.48 -12.27
N GLY A 279 -5.25 -1.12 -12.73
CA GLY A 279 -3.98 -1.17 -12.01
C GLY A 279 -4.07 -1.79 -10.62
N SER A 280 -5.10 -2.57 -10.36
CA SER A 280 -5.35 -3.17 -9.05
C SER A 280 -4.57 -4.46 -8.87
N LEU A 281 -4.10 -4.68 -7.63
CA LEU A 281 -3.39 -5.88 -7.24
C LEU A 281 -4.14 -6.60 -6.12
N ILE A 282 -4.45 -7.87 -6.32
CA ILE A 282 -4.95 -8.76 -5.26
C ILE A 282 -3.99 -9.92 -5.06
N MET A 283 -3.65 -10.21 -3.81
CA MET A 283 -2.92 -11.41 -3.42
C MET A 283 -3.59 -12.05 -2.20
N GLY A 284 -4.08 -13.28 -2.35
CA GLY A 284 -4.71 -14.02 -1.25
C GLY A 284 -6.05 -14.63 -1.59
N ALA A 285 -7.01 -14.60 -0.67
CA ALA A 285 -8.29 -15.27 -0.87
C ALA A 285 -9.49 -14.41 -0.48
N GLY A 286 -10.53 -14.44 -1.31
CA GLY A 286 -11.80 -13.78 -1.02
C GLY A 286 -11.73 -12.26 -0.96
N ASN A 287 -10.74 -11.63 -1.56
CA ASN A 287 -10.63 -10.19 -1.63
C ASN A 287 -11.47 -9.63 -2.79
N GLU A 288 -12.01 -8.45 -2.59
CA GLU A 288 -12.84 -7.76 -3.59
C GLU A 288 -12.38 -6.31 -3.78
N ILE A 289 -12.15 -5.90 -5.02
CA ILE A 289 -11.89 -4.51 -5.40
C ILE A 289 -12.90 -4.11 -6.47
N THR A 290 -13.73 -3.11 -6.16
CA THR A 290 -14.77 -2.63 -7.07
C THR A 290 -14.65 -1.13 -7.29
N ASN A 291 -14.99 -0.67 -8.49
CA ASN A 291 -15.04 0.74 -8.87
C ASN A 291 -13.76 1.56 -8.58
N SER A 292 -12.62 0.88 -8.49
CA SER A 292 -11.31 1.51 -8.27
C SER A 292 -10.69 1.86 -9.63
N VAL A 293 -11.19 2.89 -10.26
CA VAL A 293 -10.87 3.22 -11.65
C VAL A 293 -10.56 4.69 -11.85
N THR A 294 -9.37 4.94 -12.39
CA THR A 294 -9.05 6.19 -13.11
C THR A 294 -8.77 5.81 -14.56
N SER A 295 -9.23 6.61 -15.50
CA SER A 295 -9.05 6.32 -16.92
C SER A 295 -7.57 6.23 -17.30
N ILE A 296 -7.18 5.10 -17.87
CA ILE A 296 -5.84 4.90 -18.45
C ILE A 296 -5.95 5.21 -19.96
N ALA A 297 -6.18 6.47 -20.28
CA ALA A 297 -6.50 6.92 -21.64
C ALA A 297 -5.42 6.62 -22.69
N GLY A 298 -4.17 6.48 -22.27
CA GLY A 298 -3.04 6.13 -23.12
C GLY A 298 -2.78 4.62 -23.26
N ALA A 299 -3.65 3.76 -22.70
CA ALA A 299 -3.49 2.31 -22.86
C ALA A 299 -3.47 1.92 -24.34
N PRO A 300 -2.61 0.98 -24.75
CA PRO A 300 -2.48 0.61 -26.15
C PRO A 300 -3.80 0.09 -26.76
N THR A 301 -4.12 0.57 -27.94
CA THR A 301 -5.24 0.07 -28.76
C THR A 301 -4.75 -0.69 -30.00
N SER A 302 -3.43 -0.81 -30.16
CA SER A 302 -2.79 -1.56 -31.24
C SER A 302 -1.45 -2.15 -30.77
N GLY A 303 -0.97 -3.18 -31.47
CA GLY A 303 0.23 -3.93 -31.12
C GLY A 303 1.57 -3.18 -31.24
N GLY A 304 1.61 -2.02 -31.90
CA GLY A 304 2.87 -1.30 -32.11
C GLY A 304 3.85 -2.05 -33.05
N ASN A 305 5.14 -1.71 -32.93
CA ASN A 305 6.20 -2.31 -33.73
C ASN A 305 6.98 -3.42 -33.02
N SER A 306 6.87 -3.49 -31.69
CA SER A 306 7.56 -4.50 -30.88
C SER A 306 6.89 -4.68 -29.52
N ALA A 307 7.18 -5.80 -28.87
CA ALA A 307 6.72 -6.06 -27.49
C ALA A 307 7.25 -5.01 -26.51
N LYS A 308 8.48 -4.53 -26.72
CA LYS A 308 9.09 -3.46 -25.90
C LYS A 308 8.28 -2.16 -26.01
N GLU A 309 7.98 -1.73 -27.24
CA GLU A 309 7.18 -0.52 -27.48
C GLU A 309 5.80 -0.62 -26.83
N LEU A 310 5.15 -1.77 -26.97
CA LEU A 310 3.84 -2.01 -26.37
C LEU A 310 3.89 -1.94 -24.82
N ALA A 311 4.90 -2.57 -24.24
CA ALA A 311 5.12 -2.54 -22.80
C ALA A 311 5.44 -1.12 -22.29
N GLU A 312 6.23 -0.36 -23.04
CA GLU A 312 6.54 1.03 -22.72
C GLU A 312 5.29 1.93 -22.79
N LYS A 313 4.47 1.76 -23.80
CA LYS A 313 3.20 2.48 -23.93
C LYS A 313 2.27 2.19 -22.76
N LEU A 314 2.08 0.93 -22.41
CA LEU A 314 1.24 0.57 -21.26
C LEU A 314 1.80 1.11 -19.95
N ARG A 315 3.11 0.97 -19.74
CA ARG A 315 3.78 1.48 -18.52
C ARG A 315 3.61 2.99 -18.40
N THR A 316 3.80 3.72 -19.48
CA THR A 316 3.61 5.17 -19.52
C THR A 316 2.17 5.54 -19.23
N ALA A 317 1.21 4.89 -19.91
CA ALA A 317 -0.20 5.16 -19.70
C ALA A 317 -0.66 4.90 -18.26
N VAL A 318 -0.20 3.82 -17.62
CA VAL A 318 -0.48 3.50 -16.22
C VAL A 318 0.15 4.54 -15.29
N LYS A 319 1.40 4.95 -15.57
CA LYS A 319 2.10 5.98 -14.80
C LYS A 319 1.39 7.34 -14.89
N ASP A 320 1.04 7.78 -16.09
CA ASP A 320 0.39 9.07 -16.33
C ASP A 320 -1.03 9.13 -15.74
N ALA A 321 -1.67 7.98 -15.58
CA ALA A 321 -2.96 7.83 -14.89
C ALA A 321 -2.80 7.60 -13.36
N ASN A 322 -1.65 7.89 -12.77
CA ASN A 322 -1.36 7.62 -11.34
C ASN A 322 -1.68 6.17 -10.93
N GLY A 323 -1.32 5.21 -11.79
CA GLY A 323 -1.58 3.80 -11.55
C GLY A 323 -3.00 3.35 -11.90
N GLY A 324 -3.84 4.25 -12.43
CA GLY A 324 -5.24 3.93 -12.75
C GLY A 324 -6.12 3.84 -11.54
N GLY A 325 -6.53 3.04 -10.87
CA GLY A 325 -7.18 2.94 -9.56
C GLY A 325 -6.15 2.57 -8.51
N ALA A 326 -5.14 1.78 -8.92
CA ALA A 326 -3.97 1.37 -8.14
C ALA A 326 -4.32 0.88 -6.71
N THR A 327 -5.45 0.22 -6.55
CA THR A 327 -5.86 -0.34 -5.27
C THR A 327 -5.24 -1.71 -5.08
N MET A 328 -4.71 -1.96 -3.90
CA MET A 328 -4.05 -3.21 -3.54
C MET A 328 -4.77 -3.88 -2.37
N ALA A 329 -5.02 -5.18 -2.48
CA ALA A 329 -5.58 -6.02 -1.41
C ALA A 329 -4.73 -7.27 -1.24
N ILE A 330 -4.03 -7.39 -0.13
CA ILE A 330 -3.20 -8.54 0.22
C ILE A 330 -3.75 -9.19 1.47
N GLY A 331 -4.04 -10.49 1.40
CA GLY A 331 -4.55 -11.28 2.52
C GLY A 331 -5.90 -11.92 2.24
N GLY A 332 -6.83 -11.83 3.17
CA GLY A 332 -8.12 -12.54 3.05
C GLY A 332 -9.35 -11.68 3.32
N GLY A 333 -10.32 -11.72 2.40
CA GLY A 333 -11.62 -11.07 2.60
C GLY A 333 -11.58 -9.55 2.71
N ASN A 334 -10.55 -8.89 2.18
CA ASN A 334 -10.50 -7.44 2.12
C ASN A 334 -11.45 -6.91 1.04
N LYS A 335 -12.08 -5.79 1.30
CA LYS A 335 -13.03 -5.16 0.37
C LYS A 335 -12.70 -3.69 0.11
N ALA A 336 -12.56 -3.34 -1.15
CA ALA A 336 -12.44 -1.96 -1.62
C ALA A 336 -13.56 -1.63 -2.58
N ASP A 337 -14.20 -0.47 -2.41
CA ASP A 337 -15.20 0.02 -3.35
C ASP A 337 -15.07 1.53 -3.51
N TYR A 338 -15.04 2.02 -4.73
CA TYR A 338 -14.75 3.42 -5.06
C TYR A 338 -13.49 3.92 -4.34
N THR A 339 -12.37 3.24 -4.57
CA THR A 339 -11.08 3.59 -3.97
C THR A 339 -10.06 3.93 -5.04
N LEU A 340 -9.12 4.82 -4.70
CA LEU A 340 -7.97 5.13 -5.55
C LEU A 340 -6.68 5.06 -4.73
N ARG A 341 -5.63 4.46 -5.27
CA ARG A 341 -4.30 4.38 -4.63
C ARG A 341 -4.36 3.94 -3.16
N THR A 342 -5.23 2.95 -2.91
CA THR A 342 -5.50 2.42 -1.57
C THR A 342 -4.84 1.06 -1.41
N SER A 343 -4.07 0.88 -0.36
CA SER A 343 -3.41 -0.37 -0.03
C SER A 343 -4.03 -1.00 1.22
N MET A 344 -4.50 -2.24 1.10
CA MET A 344 -5.03 -3.03 2.21
C MET A 344 -4.20 -4.30 2.39
N ILE A 345 -3.71 -4.52 3.59
CA ILE A 345 -2.92 -5.70 3.95
C ILE A 345 -3.53 -6.36 5.18
N GLY A 346 -3.88 -7.63 5.09
CA GLY A 346 -4.42 -8.40 6.21
C GLY A 346 -5.78 -9.01 5.94
N ILE A 347 -6.66 -9.03 6.93
CA ILE A 347 -7.90 -9.81 6.88
C ILE A 347 -9.12 -8.92 7.12
N LYS A 348 -10.12 -9.03 6.23
CA LYS A 348 -11.42 -8.36 6.38
C LYS A 348 -11.33 -6.85 6.56
N ASN A 349 -10.33 -6.21 5.98
CA ASN A 349 -10.30 -4.76 5.93
C ASN A 349 -11.26 -4.26 4.83
N THR A 350 -11.92 -3.15 5.10
CA THR A 350 -12.88 -2.55 4.16
C THR A 350 -12.56 -1.08 3.96
N VAL A 351 -12.45 -0.64 2.71
CA VAL A 351 -12.33 0.79 2.38
C VAL A 351 -13.36 1.11 1.30
N THR A 352 -14.21 2.09 1.57
CA THR A 352 -15.28 2.48 0.66
C THR A 352 -15.32 3.99 0.46
N GLY A 353 -15.54 4.40 -0.75
CA GLY A 353 -15.87 5.76 -1.14
C GLY A 353 -17.22 5.82 -1.83
N ALA A 354 -17.44 6.83 -2.64
CA ALA A 354 -18.62 6.99 -3.48
C ALA A 354 -18.21 7.41 -4.89
N ASN A 355 -19.09 7.24 -5.85
CA ASN A 355 -18.86 7.65 -7.22
C ASN A 355 -18.66 9.17 -7.30
N GLY A 356 -17.50 9.62 -7.76
CA GLY A 356 -17.10 11.02 -7.81
C GLY A 356 -16.62 11.60 -6.46
N ALA A 357 -16.54 10.75 -5.42
CA ALA A 357 -15.97 11.05 -4.11
C ALA A 357 -15.24 9.79 -3.59
N GLU A 358 -14.27 9.36 -4.32
CA GLU A 358 -13.53 8.13 -4.05
C GLU A 358 -12.67 8.28 -2.79
N SER A 359 -12.57 7.21 -2.01
CA SER A 359 -11.60 7.10 -0.92
C SER A 359 -10.21 6.89 -1.50
N ALA A 360 -9.28 7.82 -1.25
CA ALA A 360 -7.99 7.84 -1.95
C ALA A 360 -6.78 7.91 -1.03
N ASP A 361 -5.64 7.41 -1.55
CA ASP A 361 -4.32 7.52 -0.91
C ASP A 361 -4.26 6.91 0.49
N ASN A 362 -4.92 5.74 0.67
CA ASN A 362 -5.06 5.10 1.97
C ASN A 362 -4.12 3.91 2.14
N PHE A 363 -3.66 3.71 3.35
CA PHE A 363 -2.94 2.51 3.78
C PHE A 363 -3.63 1.89 4.99
N VAL A 364 -4.15 0.68 4.83
CA VAL A 364 -4.89 -0.04 5.87
C VAL A 364 -4.27 -1.42 6.08
N ALA A 365 -3.76 -1.68 7.27
CA ALA A 365 -3.10 -2.94 7.58
C ALA A 365 -3.62 -3.55 8.88
N GLY A 366 -3.88 -4.85 8.88
CA GLY A 366 -4.33 -5.61 10.04
C GLY A 366 -5.65 -6.34 9.82
N VAL A 367 -6.54 -6.34 10.82
CA VAL A 367 -7.75 -7.17 10.79
C VAL A 367 -9.01 -6.36 11.07
N GLY A 368 -9.96 -6.40 10.13
CA GLY A 368 -11.29 -5.83 10.32
C GLY A 368 -11.32 -4.31 10.46
N ASN A 369 -10.37 -3.61 9.84
CA ASN A 369 -10.39 -2.16 9.79
C ASN A 369 -11.38 -1.69 8.71
N THR A 370 -12.05 -0.58 8.97
CA THR A 370 -13.03 0.01 8.05
C THR A 370 -12.71 1.48 7.80
N GLY A 371 -12.62 1.86 6.54
CA GLY A 371 -12.53 3.25 6.08
C GLY A 371 -13.71 3.58 5.17
N THR A 372 -14.44 4.66 5.43
CA THR A 372 -15.55 5.12 4.59
C THR A 372 -15.40 6.60 4.31
N ASN A 373 -15.41 7.00 3.04
CA ASN A 373 -15.19 8.37 2.60
C ASN A 373 -13.91 8.97 3.21
N VAL A 374 -12.78 8.30 3.03
CA VAL A 374 -11.50 8.67 3.65
C VAL A 374 -10.44 8.97 2.60
N GLN A 375 -9.60 9.96 2.89
CA GLN A 375 -8.42 10.28 2.07
C GLN A 375 -7.20 10.40 2.97
N HIS A 376 -6.04 9.92 2.49
CA HIS A 376 -4.78 9.92 3.22
C HIS A 376 -4.91 9.25 4.61
N LEU A 377 -5.70 8.17 4.69
CA LEU A 377 -5.82 7.36 5.89
C LEU A 377 -4.63 6.41 6.00
N THR A 378 -3.98 6.39 7.15
CA THR A 378 -3.11 5.29 7.57
C THR A 378 -3.73 4.60 8.78
N ALA A 379 -4.18 3.36 8.63
CA ALA A 379 -4.75 2.56 9.72
C ALA A 379 -4.00 1.24 9.85
N ILE A 380 -3.30 1.05 10.95
CA ILE A 380 -2.54 -0.15 11.27
C ILE A 380 -3.04 -0.74 12.58
N GLY A 381 -3.49 -1.97 12.56
CA GLY A 381 -4.04 -2.67 13.71
C GLY A 381 -5.36 -3.35 13.39
N SER A 382 -6.24 -3.48 14.38
CA SER A 382 -7.47 -4.25 14.22
C SER A 382 -8.70 -3.50 14.68
N LYS A 383 -9.82 -3.73 13.97
CA LYS A 383 -11.14 -3.20 14.34
C LYS A 383 -11.19 -1.67 14.44
N ASN A 384 -10.37 -0.98 13.66
CA ASN A 384 -10.45 0.46 13.55
C ASN A 384 -11.53 0.85 12.55
N THR A 385 -12.27 1.89 12.84
CA THR A 385 -13.32 2.42 11.98
C THR A 385 -13.09 3.91 11.74
N VAL A 386 -12.96 4.31 10.48
CA VAL A 386 -12.77 5.71 10.10
C VAL A 386 -13.82 6.09 9.08
N SER A 387 -14.56 7.16 9.34
CA SER A 387 -15.57 7.65 8.41
C SER A 387 -15.51 9.17 8.28
N ASP A 388 -15.66 9.63 7.05
CA ASP A 388 -15.72 11.06 6.71
C ASP A 388 -14.54 11.86 7.29
N ALA A 389 -13.34 11.27 7.26
CA ALA A 389 -12.14 11.83 7.88
C ALA A 389 -10.92 11.69 6.96
N ASN A 390 -10.18 12.77 6.82
CA ASN A 390 -9.00 12.86 5.95
C ASN A 390 -7.72 13.09 6.77
N ASN A 391 -6.57 12.73 6.19
CA ASN A 391 -5.25 12.92 6.81
C ASN A 391 -5.16 12.27 8.21
N THR A 392 -5.73 11.08 8.38
CA THR A 392 -5.83 10.41 9.67
C THR A 392 -4.81 9.28 9.77
N VAL A 393 -4.09 9.24 10.86
CA VAL A 393 -3.16 8.16 11.21
C VAL A 393 -3.65 7.42 12.44
N ILE A 394 -3.87 6.12 12.30
CA ILE A 394 -4.20 5.21 13.40
C ILE A 394 -3.18 4.07 13.43
N VAL A 395 -2.55 3.87 14.57
CA VAL A 395 -1.73 2.70 14.86
C VAL A 395 -2.18 2.11 16.19
N GLY A 396 -2.94 1.04 16.12
CA GLY A 396 -3.56 0.39 17.30
C GLY A 396 -4.90 -0.24 16.96
N ASP A 397 -5.64 -0.62 17.98
CA ASP A 397 -6.89 -1.37 17.82
C ASP A 397 -8.07 -0.63 18.46
N ASN A 398 -9.29 -0.95 17.98
CA ASN A 398 -10.55 -0.47 18.53
C ASN A 398 -10.69 1.07 18.51
N ARG A 399 -10.15 1.73 17.51
CA ARG A 399 -10.27 3.18 17.34
C ARG A 399 -11.37 3.52 16.33
N LYS A 400 -12.20 4.47 16.68
CA LYS A 400 -13.22 5.02 15.79
C LYS A 400 -13.00 6.51 15.57
N VAL A 401 -12.90 6.92 14.31
CA VAL A 401 -12.77 8.33 13.92
C VAL A 401 -13.93 8.67 13.00
N THR A 402 -14.67 9.73 13.31
CA THR A 402 -15.83 10.12 12.51
C THR A 402 -15.84 11.64 12.32
N GLY A 403 -15.77 12.08 11.08
CA GLY A 403 -15.77 13.50 10.72
C GLY A 403 -14.56 14.31 11.24
N ALA A 404 -13.50 13.62 11.68
CA ALA A 404 -12.34 14.23 12.32
C ALA A 404 -11.10 14.14 11.42
N ASN A 405 -10.73 15.26 10.83
CA ASN A 405 -9.58 15.36 9.94
C ASN A 405 -8.25 15.60 10.70
N ASN A 406 -7.13 15.32 10.04
CA ASN A 406 -5.77 15.60 10.51
C ASN A 406 -5.44 14.96 11.86
N SER A 407 -6.01 13.81 12.16
CA SER A 407 -5.89 13.16 13.47
C SER A 407 -4.75 12.15 13.48
N VAL A 408 -4.02 12.10 14.59
CA VAL A 408 -2.95 11.13 14.85
C VAL A 408 -3.29 10.33 16.12
N ILE A 409 -3.57 9.04 15.95
CA ILE A 409 -3.98 8.15 17.03
C ILE A 409 -3.02 6.96 17.06
N ILE A 410 -2.21 6.86 18.10
CA ILE A 410 -1.23 5.79 18.29
C ILE A 410 -1.49 5.11 19.63
N GLY A 411 -1.91 3.86 19.57
CA GLY A 411 -2.25 3.02 20.72
C GLY A 411 -3.65 2.43 20.63
N SER A 412 -3.78 1.23 21.13
CA SER A 412 -5.03 0.47 21.15
C SER A 412 -5.97 0.93 22.27
N SER A 413 -7.23 0.55 22.17
CA SER A 413 -8.21 0.71 23.25
C SER A 413 -8.87 -0.63 23.58
N ASP A 414 -9.21 -0.85 24.85
CA ASP A 414 -9.92 -2.05 25.31
C ASP A 414 -11.34 -2.12 24.73
N ALA A 415 -11.98 -0.96 24.66
CA ALA A 415 -13.27 -0.77 24.01
C ALA A 415 -13.15 0.25 22.86
N VAL A 416 -14.13 0.31 21.99
CA VAL A 416 -14.14 1.28 20.91
C VAL A 416 -14.12 2.71 21.48
N THR A 417 -13.03 3.41 21.22
CA THR A 417 -12.86 4.83 21.58
C THR A 417 -13.09 5.70 20.35
N THR A 418 -13.99 6.68 20.47
CA THR A 418 -14.41 7.52 19.34
C THR A 418 -13.76 8.91 19.41
N THR A 419 -13.20 9.34 18.29
CA THR A 419 -12.70 10.71 18.04
C THR A 419 -13.57 11.36 16.98
N THR A 420 -14.15 12.54 17.28
CA THR A 420 -15.04 13.29 16.40
C THR A 420 -14.57 14.72 16.14
N VAL A 421 -13.36 15.06 16.57
CA VAL A 421 -12.81 16.41 16.50
C VAL A 421 -11.57 16.42 15.62
N ASN A 422 -11.40 17.50 14.84
CA ASN A 422 -10.24 17.67 13.98
C ASN A 422 -8.94 17.87 14.79
N ASP A 423 -7.82 17.64 14.12
CA ASP A 423 -6.48 17.91 14.64
C ASP A 423 -6.20 17.19 15.98
N ALA A 424 -6.88 16.07 16.23
CA ALA A 424 -6.72 15.29 17.43
C ALA A 424 -5.41 14.51 17.46
N VAL A 425 -4.66 14.60 18.54
CA VAL A 425 -3.47 13.78 18.78
C VAL A 425 -3.69 12.91 20.01
N ALA A 426 -3.78 11.60 19.82
CA ALA A 426 -4.00 10.61 20.89
C ALA A 426 -2.88 9.56 20.84
N ILE A 427 -1.96 9.60 21.78
CA ILE A 427 -0.82 8.68 21.84
C ILE A 427 -0.81 7.92 23.17
N GLY A 428 -1.12 6.65 23.11
CA GLY A 428 -1.18 5.75 24.26
C GLY A 428 -2.42 4.87 24.26
N HIS A 429 -2.41 3.86 25.12
CA HIS A 429 -3.53 2.95 25.32
C HIS A 429 -4.71 3.67 25.99
N ASN A 430 -5.93 3.45 25.51
CA ASN A 430 -7.15 4.07 26.03
C ASN A 430 -7.13 5.62 26.08
N THR A 431 -6.39 6.26 25.17
CA THR A 431 -6.39 7.72 25.05
C THR A 431 -7.65 8.23 24.39
N GLU A 432 -8.13 9.40 24.83
CA GLU A 432 -9.33 10.05 24.28
C GLU A 432 -9.07 11.54 24.04
N VAL A 433 -9.54 12.05 22.89
CA VAL A 433 -9.50 13.47 22.55
C VAL A 433 -10.92 13.91 22.19
N SER A 434 -11.47 14.83 22.96
CA SER A 434 -12.82 15.35 22.78
C SER A 434 -12.88 16.82 22.38
N LYS A 435 -11.74 17.47 22.21
CA LYS A 435 -11.64 18.87 21.80
C LYS A 435 -10.72 19.00 20.59
N GLU A 436 -11.17 19.81 19.63
CA GLU A 436 -10.42 20.09 18.39
C GLU A 436 -9.00 20.60 18.72
N GLY A 437 -8.00 20.05 18.05
CA GLY A 437 -6.60 20.36 18.33
C GLY A 437 -6.07 19.86 19.67
N GLY A 438 -6.85 19.04 20.40
CA GLY A 438 -6.44 18.46 21.67
C GLY A 438 -5.38 17.38 21.52
N VAL A 439 -4.51 17.27 22.53
CA VAL A 439 -3.44 16.27 22.57
C VAL A 439 -3.56 15.43 23.84
N ALA A 440 -3.72 14.12 23.71
CA ALA A 440 -3.72 13.15 24.81
C ALA A 440 -2.48 12.27 24.71
N LEU A 441 -1.59 12.33 25.69
CA LEU A 441 -0.34 11.58 25.73
C LEU A 441 -0.27 10.63 26.94
N GLY A 442 0.00 9.37 26.65
CA GLY A 442 0.14 8.32 27.67
C GLY A 442 -1.16 7.55 27.90
N SER A 443 -1.03 6.32 28.39
CA SER A 443 -2.16 5.42 28.62
C SER A 443 -3.23 6.05 29.52
N GLY A 444 -4.48 5.97 29.12
CA GLY A 444 -5.63 6.51 29.84
C GLY A 444 -5.75 8.03 29.86
N SER A 445 -4.92 8.75 29.11
CA SER A 445 -5.01 10.22 29.07
C SER A 445 -6.21 10.69 28.27
N LYS A 446 -6.87 11.76 28.75
CA LYS A 446 -8.01 12.39 28.08
C LYS A 446 -7.79 13.89 27.88
N ALA A 447 -7.87 14.35 26.64
CA ALA A 447 -7.83 15.76 26.27
C ALA A 447 -9.26 16.32 26.17
N THR A 448 -9.71 16.98 27.22
CA THR A 448 -11.09 17.46 27.39
C THR A 448 -11.22 18.98 27.47
N VAL A 449 -10.09 19.70 27.50
CA VAL A 449 -10.07 21.15 27.63
C VAL A 449 -9.88 21.80 26.27
N ALA A 450 -10.81 22.66 25.89
CA ALA A 450 -10.80 23.36 24.60
C ALA A 450 -9.88 24.60 24.62
N ALA A 451 -9.59 25.11 23.44
CA ALA A 451 -9.08 26.46 23.28
C ALA A 451 -10.06 27.49 23.88
N GLY A 452 -9.52 28.61 24.31
CA GLY A 452 -10.32 29.70 24.84
C GLY A 452 -10.55 29.68 26.34
N GLU A 453 -10.09 28.64 27.03
CA GLU A 453 -10.10 28.62 28.51
C GLU A 453 -9.17 29.70 29.04
N VAL A 454 -9.68 30.45 30.02
CA VAL A 454 -8.98 31.56 30.63
C VAL A 454 -8.25 31.08 31.88
N GLY A 455 -7.01 31.48 32.03
CA GLY A 455 -6.20 31.15 33.17
C GLY A 455 -6.77 31.75 34.48
N TYR A 456 -6.51 31.08 35.62
CA TYR A 456 -6.88 31.58 36.91
C TYR A 456 -5.99 32.74 37.34
N ASP A 457 -6.59 33.89 37.61
CA ASP A 457 -5.90 35.08 38.13
C ASP A 457 -5.89 35.08 39.66
N ILE A 458 -4.71 34.88 40.20
CA ILE A 458 -4.47 34.84 41.65
C ILE A 458 -4.79 36.18 42.31
N SER A 459 -4.63 37.28 41.58
CA SER A 459 -4.83 38.62 42.13
C SER A 459 -6.31 38.90 42.41
N THR A 460 -7.20 38.34 41.59
CA THR A 460 -8.65 38.50 41.72
C THR A 460 -9.34 37.30 42.33
N ASN A 461 -8.60 36.18 42.54
CA ASN A 461 -9.12 34.89 42.99
C ASN A 461 -10.26 34.35 42.10
N ALA A 462 -10.16 34.64 40.82
CA ALA A 462 -11.14 34.30 39.77
C ALA A 462 -10.45 34.03 38.44
N ALA A 463 -11.22 33.68 37.41
CA ALA A 463 -10.71 33.63 36.04
C ALA A 463 -10.23 35.03 35.62
N SER A 464 -9.12 35.09 34.91
CA SER A 464 -8.57 36.34 34.40
C SER A 464 -9.52 37.03 33.45
N THR A 465 -9.61 38.36 33.51
CA THR A 465 -10.33 39.18 32.53
C THR A 465 -9.47 39.52 31.31
N ASP A 466 -8.17 39.21 31.35
CA ASP A 466 -7.25 39.46 30.24
C ASP A 466 -7.49 38.41 29.15
N THR A 467 -7.74 38.90 27.92
CA THR A 467 -8.02 38.08 26.74
C THR A 467 -6.80 37.82 25.87
N THR A 468 -5.62 38.30 26.28
CA THR A 468 -4.38 38.03 25.57
C THR A 468 -4.02 36.55 25.58
N SER A 469 -3.22 36.11 24.63
CA SER A 469 -2.75 34.71 24.56
C SER A 469 -1.94 34.25 25.78
N THR A 470 -1.53 35.16 26.64
CA THR A 470 -0.87 34.87 27.93
C THR A 470 -1.84 34.26 28.94
N TRP A 471 -3.09 34.74 28.96
CA TRP A 471 -4.10 34.35 29.91
C TRP A 471 -5.20 33.46 29.33
N LYS A 472 -5.35 33.49 28.02
CA LYS A 472 -6.36 32.70 27.33
C LYS A 472 -5.71 31.74 26.36
N ALA A 473 -5.94 30.46 26.55
CA ALA A 473 -5.40 29.42 25.70
C ALA A 473 -5.88 29.58 24.24
N THR A 474 -4.97 29.68 23.29
CA THR A 474 -5.29 29.79 21.85
C THR A 474 -5.47 28.45 21.17
N ALA A 475 -5.02 27.35 21.78
CA ALA A 475 -5.18 25.97 21.32
C ALA A 475 -5.72 25.11 22.47
N SER A 476 -6.30 23.98 22.13
CA SER A 476 -6.77 23.00 23.10
C SER A 476 -5.61 22.38 23.88
N ALA A 477 -5.90 21.91 25.07
CA ALA A 477 -4.90 21.44 26.00
C ALA A 477 -4.19 20.15 25.54
N VAL A 478 -2.94 20.02 25.97
CA VAL A 478 -2.25 18.74 26.00
C VAL A 478 -2.49 18.08 27.36
N SER A 479 -3.07 16.90 27.32
CA SER A 479 -3.36 16.10 28.52
C SER A 479 -2.49 14.85 28.54
N VAL A 480 -1.92 14.54 29.67
CA VAL A 480 -1.15 13.31 29.92
C VAL A 480 -1.77 12.44 30.99
N GLY A 481 -2.99 12.72 31.35
CA GLY A 481 -3.73 11.96 32.34
C GLY A 481 -5.23 12.15 32.20
N ASP A 482 -5.93 11.68 33.21
CA ASP A 482 -7.37 11.83 33.40
C ASP A 482 -7.61 11.98 34.90
N VAL A 483 -7.69 13.20 35.37
CA VAL A 483 -7.87 13.48 36.77
C VAL A 483 -9.17 12.90 37.35
N ALA A 484 -10.20 12.77 36.49
CA ALA A 484 -11.47 12.18 36.89
C ALA A 484 -11.35 10.67 37.22
N ASN A 485 -10.33 10.01 36.67
CA ASN A 485 -10.04 8.59 36.89
C ASN A 485 -8.68 8.37 37.59
N ASP A 486 -8.17 9.34 38.31
CA ASP A 486 -6.91 9.30 39.07
C ASP A 486 -5.68 8.92 38.24
N VAL A 487 -5.66 9.27 36.96
CA VAL A 487 -4.51 9.05 36.07
C VAL A 487 -3.64 10.30 36.07
N THR A 488 -2.51 10.26 36.75
CA THR A 488 -1.52 11.34 36.77
C THR A 488 -0.13 10.82 36.38
N ARG A 489 0.77 11.69 35.91
CA ARG A 489 2.13 11.32 35.50
C ARG A 489 3.16 12.36 35.90
N GLN A 490 4.33 11.87 36.28
CA GLN A 490 5.53 12.68 36.34
C GLN A 490 6.22 12.72 34.98
N ILE A 491 6.89 13.82 34.71
CA ILE A 491 7.80 13.90 33.58
C ILE A 491 9.22 13.95 34.08
N THR A 492 10.05 13.00 33.68
CA THR A 492 11.41 12.80 34.16
C THR A 492 12.45 13.26 33.14
N SER A 493 13.69 13.48 33.59
CA SER A 493 14.86 13.74 32.75
C SER A 493 14.86 15.08 31.97
N VAL A 494 14.20 16.11 32.53
CA VAL A 494 14.21 17.46 31.97
C VAL A 494 15.45 18.22 32.46
N ALA A 495 16.26 18.73 31.54
CA ALA A 495 17.37 19.63 31.83
C ALA A 495 16.87 20.98 32.35
N ALA A 496 17.72 21.73 33.08
CA ALA A 496 17.39 23.07 33.51
C ALA A 496 17.20 23.98 32.29
N GLY A 497 16.07 24.71 32.28
CA GLY A 497 15.79 25.69 31.25
C GLY A 497 16.78 26.85 31.28
N THR A 498 17.14 27.36 30.10
CA THR A 498 18.04 28.49 29.89
C THR A 498 17.32 29.71 29.31
N LYS A 499 16.18 29.48 28.64
CA LYS A 499 15.33 30.51 28.07
C LYS A 499 13.97 30.48 28.74
N ASP A 500 13.23 31.56 28.66
CA ASP A 500 11.89 31.68 29.27
C ASP A 500 10.86 30.69 28.67
N THR A 501 11.18 30.08 27.53
CA THR A 501 10.39 29.05 26.86
C THR A 501 10.82 27.62 27.21
N ASP A 502 11.90 27.44 27.98
CA ASP A 502 12.40 26.12 28.35
C ASP A 502 11.66 25.59 29.58
N ALA A 503 11.54 24.28 29.68
CA ALA A 503 11.04 23.63 30.87
C ALA A 503 12.02 23.77 32.05
N VAL A 504 11.50 24.10 33.22
CA VAL A 504 12.27 24.20 34.46
C VAL A 504 12.22 22.88 35.22
N ASN A 505 13.34 22.39 35.72
CA ASN A 505 13.40 21.13 36.45
C ASN A 505 13.36 21.29 37.99
N VAL A 506 13.19 20.17 38.72
CA VAL A 506 13.13 20.12 40.18
C VAL A 506 14.39 20.70 40.85
N ALA A 507 15.56 20.64 40.19
CA ALA A 507 16.79 21.21 40.78
C ALA A 507 16.73 22.75 40.84
N GLN A 508 16.12 23.38 39.86
CA GLN A 508 15.87 24.83 39.86
C GLN A 508 14.87 25.19 40.96
N LEU A 509 13.80 24.38 41.16
CA LEU A 509 12.83 24.57 42.22
C LEU A 509 13.46 24.41 43.61
N LYS A 510 14.31 23.39 43.83
CA LYS A 510 15.03 23.20 45.13
C LYS A 510 15.92 24.38 45.48
N LYS A 511 16.53 25.05 44.47
CA LYS A 511 17.28 26.30 44.74
C LYS A 511 16.38 27.45 45.18
N VAL A 512 15.15 27.48 44.70
CA VAL A 512 14.13 28.46 45.12
C VAL A 512 13.63 28.12 46.51
N GLU A 513 13.31 26.84 46.78
CA GLU A 513 12.90 26.35 48.09
C GLU A 513 13.94 26.69 49.19
N THR A 514 15.23 26.50 48.89
CA THR A 514 16.32 26.90 49.78
C THR A 514 16.29 28.41 50.09
N LYS A 515 15.99 29.23 49.08
CA LYS A 515 15.85 30.69 49.29
C LYS A 515 14.60 31.03 50.10
N ILE A 516 13.47 30.36 49.84
CA ILE A 516 12.22 30.55 50.58
C ILE A 516 12.43 30.15 52.07
N THR A 517 13.04 28.98 52.33
CA THR A 517 13.35 28.52 53.69
C THR A 517 14.23 29.53 54.43
N THR A 518 15.21 30.11 53.74
CA THR A 518 16.06 31.17 54.32
C THR A 518 15.24 32.43 54.63
N VAL A 519 14.30 32.79 53.75
CA VAL A 519 13.39 33.93 53.96
C VAL A 519 12.45 33.65 55.11
N GLU A 520 11.85 32.44 55.20
CA GLU A 520 10.99 32.05 56.29
C GLU A 520 11.73 32.03 57.65
N ALA A 521 12.94 31.47 57.65
CA ALA A 521 13.79 31.48 58.86
C ALA A 521 14.12 32.91 59.30
N ASN A 522 14.30 33.81 58.36
CA ASN A 522 14.53 35.22 58.68
C ASN A 522 13.24 35.96 59.04
N ALA A 523 12.12 35.61 58.40
CA ALA A 523 10.81 36.16 58.70
C ALA A 523 10.27 35.73 60.06
N ASN A 524 10.61 34.48 60.50
CA ASN A 524 10.21 33.96 61.78
C ASN A 524 11.03 34.57 62.99
N LYS A 525 12.10 35.26 62.63
CA LYS A 525 12.83 36.04 63.61
C LYS A 525 12.09 37.34 63.85
N HIS A 526 10.96 37.25 64.56
CA HIS A 526 10.21 38.45 64.88
C HIS A 526 11.09 39.38 65.76
N ALA A 527 11.27 40.56 65.22
CA ALA A 527 11.84 41.61 66.05
C ALA A 527 10.85 41.92 67.12
N THR A 528 11.15 41.53 68.32
CA THR A 528 10.66 42.28 69.44
C THR A 528 11.27 43.67 69.32
N VAL A 529 10.42 44.71 69.36
CA VAL A 529 10.93 46.08 69.44
C VAL A 529 11.52 46.26 70.81
N VAL A 530 12.57 45.54 71.08
CA VAL A 530 13.46 45.73 72.22
C VAL A 530 14.62 46.52 71.64
N ALA A 531 14.90 47.62 72.24
CA ALA A 531 16.11 48.33 71.91
C ALA A 531 17.29 47.38 72.15
N GLY A 532 17.66 46.68 71.07
CA GLY A 532 18.92 45.94 71.00
C GLY A 532 20.03 46.91 70.63
N ASP A 533 21.23 46.42 70.59
CA ASP A 533 22.44 47.21 70.38
C ASP A 533 22.44 48.09 69.13
N ASN A 534 21.48 47.88 68.19
CA ASN A 534 21.39 48.54 66.94
C ASN A 534 20.20 49.50 66.77
N THR A 535 19.33 49.56 67.76
CA THR A 535 18.20 50.47 67.72
C THR A 535 18.00 51.16 69.08
N THR A 536 17.71 52.40 69.02
CA THR A 536 17.08 53.09 70.13
C THR A 536 15.61 53.22 69.82
N VAL A 537 14.79 52.66 70.64
CA VAL A 537 13.34 52.85 70.59
C VAL A 537 12.98 53.97 71.51
N THR A 538 12.55 55.09 70.97
CA THR A 538 11.92 56.15 71.75
C THR A 538 10.42 56.10 71.42
N THR A 539 9.63 56.06 72.47
CA THR A 539 8.18 56.10 72.36
C THR A 539 7.69 57.57 72.42
N GLY A 540 6.88 57.94 71.48
CA GLY A 540 6.13 59.19 71.41
C GLY A 540 4.66 58.89 71.05
N ALA A 541 3.80 59.85 71.23
CA ALA A 541 2.44 59.78 70.75
C ALA A 541 2.40 60.27 69.27
N ASN A 542 1.79 59.48 68.39
CA ASN A 542 1.50 59.92 67.00
C ASN A 542 0.32 60.89 67.03
N THR A 543 0.13 61.59 65.90
CA THR A 543 -0.95 62.58 65.72
C THR A 543 -2.35 62.00 65.91
N ASN A 544 -2.51 60.67 65.91
CA ASN A 544 -3.78 59.94 66.05
C ASN A 544 -3.91 59.26 67.41
N GLY A 545 -3.07 59.56 68.40
CA GLY A 545 -3.13 59.04 69.79
C GLY A 545 -2.56 57.65 69.97
N GLY A 546 -1.97 57.05 68.99
CA GLY A 546 -1.25 55.79 69.07
C GLY A 546 0.21 55.98 69.45
N ILE A 547 0.85 54.93 69.94
CA ILE A 547 2.29 54.96 70.29
C ILE A 547 3.08 55.05 68.97
N GLU A 548 3.80 56.14 68.83
CA GLU A 548 4.82 56.29 67.79
C GLU A 548 6.14 55.74 68.38
N TYR A 549 6.63 54.68 67.75
CA TYR A 549 7.96 54.21 68.06
C TYR A 549 8.93 54.85 67.07
N LYS A 550 9.69 55.79 67.46
CA LYS A 550 10.84 56.27 66.74
C LYS A 550 11.98 55.31 66.97
N VAL A 551 12.18 54.45 65.95
CA VAL A 551 13.33 53.56 65.98
C VAL A 551 14.44 54.29 65.22
N ALA A 552 15.45 54.74 65.92
CA ALA A 552 16.66 55.19 65.26
C ALA A 552 17.56 54.00 65.05
N VAL A 553 17.83 53.76 63.85
CA VAL A 553 18.67 52.65 63.38
C VAL A 553 20.12 53.12 63.46
N LYS A 554 20.96 52.38 64.20
CA LYS A 554 22.40 52.59 64.18
C LYS A 554 22.98 52.25 62.84
N LYS A 555 24.16 52.78 62.55
CA LYS A 555 24.83 52.66 61.28
C LYS A 555 25.16 51.22 60.87
N ASP A 556 25.28 50.34 61.84
CA ASP A 556 25.48 48.89 61.69
C ASP A 556 24.22 48.20 62.15
N LEU A 557 23.43 47.65 61.25
CA LEU A 557 22.22 46.90 61.52
C LEU A 557 22.57 45.42 61.55
N VAL A 558 22.44 44.83 62.76
CA VAL A 558 22.63 43.41 62.99
C VAL A 558 21.26 42.79 63.25
N ASP A 559 20.96 41.60 62.73
CA ASP A 559 19.72 40.85 62.94
C ASP A 559 18.45 41.48 62.34
N MET A 560 18.55 41.97 61.08
CA MET A 560 17.41 42.46 60.36
C MET A 560 16.58 41.30 59.76
N ASN A 561 15.29 41.30 60.10
CA ASN A 561 14.37 40.26 59.62
C ASN A 561 13.85 40.45 58.17
N SER A 562 14.12 41.59 57.62
CA SER A 562 13.89 41.86 56.20
C SER A 562 14.79 42.99 55.70
N ALA A 563 15.20 42.96 54.51
CA ALA A 563 15.95 44.01 53.83
C ALA A 563 15.30 44.32 52.47
N ASN A 564 14.99 45.61 52.28
CA ASN A 564 14.78 46.11 50.92
C ASN A 564 16.11 46.71 50.45
N PHE A 565 16.66 46.14 49.40
CA PHE A 565 17.85 46.69 48.76
C PHE A 565 17.41 47.47 47.52
N GLY A 566 17.56 48.78 47.58
CA GLY A 566 17.05 49.73 46.61
C GLY A 566 15.68 50.31 47.01
N LYS A 567 15.29 51.43 46.44
CA LYS A 567 13.93 51.94 46.57
C LYS A 567 12.98 51.10 45.74
N VAL A 568 11.76 50.84 46.24
CA VAL A 568 10.72 50.12 45.52
C VAL A 568 10.37 50.76 44.17
N THR A 569 10.72 52.03 44.01
CA THR A 569 10.59 52.80 42.76
C THR A 569 11.79 52.66 41.82
N ASP A 570 12.88 52.05 42.26
CA ASP A 570 14.06 51.88 41.42
C ASP A 570 13.86 50.66 40.48
N THR A 571 14.38 50.78 39.28
CA THR A 571 14.30 49.73 38.26
C THR A 571 15.04 48.46 38.66
N ILE A 572 15.99 48.57 39.59
CA ILE A 572 16.73 47.42 40.16
C ILE A 572 16.52 47.46 41.68
N HIS A 573 15.76 46.51 42.19
CA HIS A 573 15.53 46.36 43.61
C HIS A 573 15.14 44.91 43.95
N SER A 574 15.26 44.56 45.21
CA SER A 574 14.78 43.24 45.69
C SER A 574 13.86 43.46 46.87
N ARG A 575 12.79 42.72 46.91
CA ARG A 575 11.84 42.67 48.01
C ARG A 575 11.58 41.25 48.45
N ILE A 576 11.72 41.00 49.70
CA ILE A 576 11.40 39.71 50.31
C ILE A 576 10.41 39.97 51.43
N ASP A 577 9.24 39.34 51.38
CA ASP A 577 8.22 39.41 52.42
C ASP A 577 7.69 38.01 52.79
N LYS A 578 6.73 37.93 53.70
CA LYS A 578 6.22 36.66 54.24
C LYS A 578 5.58 35.75 53.20
N ASP A 579 5.08 36.31 52.13
CA ASP A 579 4.31 35.58 51.13
C ASP A 579 5.05 35.49 49.79
N SER A 580 6.16 36.23 49.64
CA SER A 580 6.80 36.36 48.36
C SER A 580 8.24 36.83 48.43
N ALA A 581 9.01 36.46 47.46
CA ALA A 581 10.30 37.05 47.14
C ALA A 581 10.28 37.57 45.68
N TYR A 582 10.62 38.84 45.53
CA TYR A 582 10.73 39.48 44.23
C TYR A 582 12.12 40.06 44.03
N PHE A 583 12.68 39.79 42.88
CA PHE A 583 13.93 40.38 42.44
C PHE A 583 13.65 41.13 41.12
N PHE A 584 13.94 42.36 41.09
CA PHE A 584 13.69 43.24 39.97
C PHE A 584 15.03 43.72 39.42
N ASN A 585 15.22 43.57 38.12
CA ASN A 585 16.36 44.11 37.38
C ASN A 585 15.84 44.73 36.08
N GLY A 586 15.21 45.90 36.20
CA GLY A 586 14.53 46.55 35.08
C GLY A 586 13.36 45.71 34.59
N SER A 587 13.48 45.17 33.39
CA SER A 587 12.45 44.36 32.76
C SER A 587 12.48 42.89 33.18
N GLU A 588 13.56 42.41 33.78
CA GLU A 588 13.70 41.02 34.20
C GLU A 588 13.31 40.88 35.67
N ASN A 589 12.31 40.08 35.93
CA ASN A 589 11.75 39.90 37.27
C ASN A 589 11.64 38.43 37.65
N ILE A 590 11.97 38.14 38.91
CA ILE A 590 11.73 36.81 39.49
C ILE A 590 10.77 37.01 40.64
N GLY A 591 9.62 36.35 40.60
CA GLY A 591 8.64 36.32 41.68
C GLY A 591 8.50 34.91 42.23
N ILE A 592 8.54 34.77 43.53
CA ILE A 592 8.36 33.50 44.26
C ILE A 592 7.22 33.69 45.21
N THR A 593 6.14 32.93 45.05
CA THR A 593 4.97 33.02 45.94
C THR A 593 4.47 31.63 46.33
N PRO A 594 3.91 31.45 47.51
CA PRO A 594 3.43 30.15 47.99
C PRO A 594 2.35 29.53 47.10
N THR A 595 1.52 30.35 46.47
CA THR A 595 0.41 29.90 45.62
C THR A 595 0.72 29.94 44.14
N GLY A 596 1.63 30.82 43.73
CA GLY A 596 1.99 31.01 42.32
C GLY A 596 3.26 30.28 41.89
N GLY A 597 3.98 29.66 42.85
CA GLY A 597 5.27 29.05 42.53
C GLY A 597 6.36 30.06 42.22
N VAL A 598 7.27 29.71 41.35
CA VAL A 598 8.30 30.59 40.82
C VAL A 598 7.85 31.10 39.44
N LYS A 599 7.85 32.41 39.30
CA LYS A 599 7.66 33.06 38.00
C LYS A 599 8.92 33.87 37.68
N ILE A 600 9.47 33.65 36.50
CA ILE A 600 10.54 34.45 35.92
C ILE A 600 9.93 35.10 34.69
N GLU A 601 10.04 36.39 34.55
CA GLU A 601 9.46 37.10 33.42
C GLU A 601 10.36 38.27 32.99
N ASN A 602 10.34 38.52 31.67
CA ASN A 602 10.84 39.75 31.11
C ASN A 602 9.63 40.57 30.65
N THR A 603 9.45 41.74 31.29
CA THR A 603 8.27 42.60 31.04
C THR A 603 8.29 43.30 29.71
N ASP A 604 9.45 43.43 29.08
CA ASP A 604 9.60 44.09 27.76
C ASP A 604 9.35 43.10 26.62
N THR A 605 9.83 41.84 26.76
CA THR A 605 9.67 40.80 25.72
C THR A 605 8.45 39.95 25.96
N LEU A 606 7.82 40.04 27.15
CA LEU A 606 6.70 39.18 27.59
C LEU A 606 7.06 37.69 27.68
N GLU A 607 8.34 37.39 27.65
CA GLU A 607 8.84 36.06 27.91
C GLU A 607 8.67 35.68 29.36
N GLN A 608 8.20 34.50 29.63
CA GLN A 608 8.03 34.05 31.00
C GLN A 608 8.26 32.56 31.18
N ALA A 609 8.81 32.21 32.33
CA ALA A 609 8.80 30.86 32.85
C ALA A 609 8.07 30.84 34.19
N LYS A 610 7.21 29.87 34.40
CA LYS A 610 6.44 29.70 35.64
C LYS A 610 6.59 28.27 36.12
N PHE A 611 6.72 28.15 37.42
CA PHE A 611 6.82 26.90 38.10
C PHE A 611 5.84 26.88 39.27
N ASP A 612 4.82 26.06 39.18
CA ASP A 612 3.82 25.94 40.24
C ASP A 612 3.39 24.48 40.45
N LYS A 613 2.40 24.25 41.27
CA LYS A 613 1.89 22.91 41.60
C LYS A 613 1.25 22.17 40.40
N GLN A 614 0.92 22.86 39.35
CA GLN A 614 0.41 22.26 38.11
C GLN A 614 1.55 21.83 37.20
N GLY A 615 2.74 22.37 37.36
CA GLY A 615 3.91 22.06 36.55
C GLY A 615 4.74 23.28 36.17
N MET A 616 5.50 23.12 35.12
CA MET A 616 6.34 24.18 34.55
C MET A 616 5.75 24.68 33.25
N TYR A 617 5.81 25.98 33.11
CA TYR A 617 5.38 26.66 31.88
C TYR A 617 6.50 27.62 31.46
N ALA A 618 6.81 27.64 30.21
CA ALA A 618 7.67 28.65 29.62
C ALA A 618 7.00 29.18 28.35
N SER A 619 6.97 30.49 28.18
CA SER A 619 6.37 31.12 27.02
C SER A 619 7.24 32.25 26.47
N GLU A 620 7.28 32.32 25.15
CA GLU A 620 7.89 33.37 24.35
C GLU A 620 6.93 33.69 23.19
N GLY A 621 6.41 34.90 23.16
CA GLY A 621 5.41 35.30 22.18
C GLY A 621 4.17 34.38 22.23
N ASN A 622 3.83 33.77 21.11
CA ASN A 622 2.68 32.85 20.99
C ASN A 622 3.04 31.37 21.25
N THR A 623 4.27 31.09 21.57
CA THR A 623 4.74 29.73 21.83
C THR A 623 4.79 29.46 23.30
N THR A 624 4.13 28.42 23.78
CA THR A 624 4.17 28.02 25.16
C THR A 624 4.54 26.54 25.29
N VAL A 625 5.52 26.29 26.13
CA VAL A 625 5.96 24.93 26.51
C VAL A 625 5.47 24.62 27.91
N TYR A 626 4.90 23.44 28.09
CA TYR A 626 4.39 23.00 29.40
C TYR A 626 5.11 21.74 29.86
N TYR A 627 5.35 21.70 31.18
CA TYR A 627 5.78 20.51 31.88
C TYR A 627 4.87 20.33 33.10
N THR A 628 3.87 19.50 33.01
CA THR A 628 2.86 19.32 34.05
C THR A 628 2.79 17.86 34.51
N THR A 629 2.05 17.60 35.57
CA THR A 629 1.78 16.24 36.04
C THR A 629 1.02 15.41 34.99
N ASN A 630 0.48 16.06 33.98
CA ASN A 630 -0.27 15.43 32.89
C ASN A 630 0.52 15.35 31.57
N GLY A 631 1.80 15.70 31.53
CA GLY A 631 2.68 15.53 30.37
C GLY A 631 3.43 16.78 29.92
N ILE A 632 4.13 16.66 28.81
CA ILE A 632 4.96 17.72 28.23
C ILE A 632 4.35 18.18 26.92
N SER A 633 4.24 19.50 26.75
CA SER A 633 4.07 20.10 25.42
C SER A 633 5.29 20.95 25.10
N ALA A 634 5.91 20.69 24.00
CA ALA A 634 6.99 21.50 23.48
C ALA A 634 6.49 22.75 22.71
N GLY A 635 5.21 23.07 22.71
CA GLY A 635 4.66 24.24 22.03
C GLY A 635 5.00 24.29 20.54
N ASN A 636 5.02 23.15 19.88
CA ASN A 636 5.47 22.99 18.48
C ASN A 636 6.95 23.37 18.26
N GLN A 637 7.75 23.38 19.34
CA GLN A 637 9.19 23.64 19.30
C GLN A 637 9.98 22.34 19.35
N ILE A 638 11.22 22.43 18.93
CA ILE A 638 12.14 21.30 19.01
C ILE A 638 12.58 21.12 20.48
N ILE A 639 12.38 19.94 21.05
CA ILE A 639 12.98 19.57 22.32
C ILE A 639 14.42 19.17 22.07
N ASN A 640 15.36 20.00 22.50
CA ASN A 640 16.78 19.74 22.36
C ASN A 640 17.32 18.92 23.55
N ASN A 641 18.44 18.24 23.35
CA ASN A 641 19.18 17.50 24.39
C ASN A 641 18.38 16.39 25.08
N VAL A 642 17.38 15.86 24.41
CA VAL A 642 16.72 14.64 24.87
C VAL A 642 17.71 13.50 24.76
N LYS A 643 18.12 12.95 25.92
CA LYS A 643 18.95 11.74 25.96
C LYS A 643 18.16 10.58 25.36
N ASP A 644 18.87 9.60 24.87
CA ASP A 644 18.23 8.39 24.37
C ASP A 644 17.33 7.76 25.43
N GLY A 645 16.07 7.57 25.10
CA GLY A 645 15.12 6.80 25.90
C GLY A 645 15.60 5.35 26.02
N VAL A 646 15.49 4.79 27.21
CA VAL A 646 15.93 3.43 27.55
C VAL A 646 14.74 2.55 27.95
N ALA A 647 13.77 3.12 28.64
CA ALA A 647 12.53 2.44 29.01
C ALA A 647 11.43 2.71 27.96
N ASP A 648 10.45 1.83 27.88
CA ASP A 648 9.32 1.94 26.95
C ASP A 648 8.47 3.21 27.15
N SER A 649 8.62 3.85 28.32
CA SER A 649 7.93 5.10 28.66
C SER A 649 8.76 6.36 28.43
N ASP A 650 10.00 6.23 27.96
CA ASP A 650 10.86 7.39 27.75
C ASP A 650 10.56 8.11 26.43
N ALA A 651 10.77 9.42 26.43
CA ALA A 651 10.69 10.19 25.20
C ALA A 651 11.80 9.77 24.22
N VAL A 652 11.45 9.59 22.98
CA VAL A 652 12.39 9.27 21.91
C VAL A 652 12.92 10.55 21.28
N ASN A 653 14.23 10.68 21.17
CA ASN A 653 14.85 11.81 20.48
C ASN A 653 15.03 11.57 18.97
N VAL A 654 15.29 12.67 18.25
CA VAL A 654 15.50 12.62 16.79
C VAL A 654 16.66 11.70 16.40
N SER A 655 17.66 11.52 17.28
CA SER A 655 18.78 10.61 17.01
C SER A 655 18.32 9.15 17.04
N GLN A 656 17.42 8.79 17.95
CA GLN A 656 16.82 7.47 18.01
C GLN A 656 15.91 7.25 16.79
N LEU A 657 15.10 8.27 16.44
CA LEU A 657 14.26 8.23 15.25
C LEU A 657 15.10 8.12 13.97
N LYS A 658 16.20 8.89 13.90
CA LYS A 658 17.16 8.79 12.79
C LYS A 658 17.85 7.43 12.76
N ARG A 659 18.14 6.83 13.92
CA ARG A 659 18.68 5.46 13.97
C ARG A 659 17.66 4.46 13.42
N VAL A 660 16.39 4.58 13.82
CA VAL A 660 15.31 3.76 13.25
C VAL A 660 15.16 4.03 11.76
N GLN A 661 15.19 5.30 11.34
CA GLN A 661 15.17 5.69 9.94
C GLN A 661 16.38 5.13 9.18
N ASN A 662 17.57 5.19 9.79
CA ASN A 662 18.78 4.62 9.22
C ASN A 662 18.74 3.08 9.23
N GLN A 663 18.14 2.46 10.25
CA GLN A 663 17.87 1.03 10.27
C GLN A 663 16.89 0.62 9.18
N ILE A 664 15.84 1.43 8.97
CA ILE A 664 14.88 1.24 7.85
C ILE A 664 15.59 1.44 6.51
N GLN A 665 16.46 2.47 6.41
CA GLN A 665 17.28 2.70 5.23
C GLN A 665 18.36 1.62 5.06
N GLY A 666 18.97 1.19 6.18
CA GLY A 666 19.89 0.05 6.21
C GLY A 666 19.20 -1.24 5.78
N SER A 667 18.00 -1.49 6.31
CA SER A 667 17.18 -2.62 5.89
C SER A 667 16.78 -2.53 4.42
N SER A 668 16.56 -1.30 3.93
CA SER A 668 16.32 -1.06 2.49
C SER A 668 17.57 -1.32 1.65
N VAL A 669 18.75 -0.99 2.18
CA VAL A 669 20.05 -1.33 1.58
C VAL A 669 20.30 -2.84 1.67
N ASP A 670 19.95 -3.43 2.81
CA ASP A 670 20.05 -4.89 3.01
C ASP A 670 19.10 -5.64 2.09
N ILE A 671 17.87 -5.15 1.91
CA ILE A 671 16.91 -5.68 0.92
C ILE A 671 17.48 -5.54 -0.49
N LYS A 672 18.14 -4.41 -0.77
CA LYS A 672 18.79 -4.19 -2.07
C LYS A 672 20.02 -5.11 -2.26
N ASN A 673 20.76 -5.32 -1.18
CA ASN A 673 21.89 -6.25 -1.16
C ASN A 673 21.41 -7.70 -1.28
N ILE A 674 20.34 -8.08 -0.53
CA ILE A 674 19.68 -9.39 -0.64
C ILE A 674 19.16 -9.59 -2.07
N LYS A 675 18.56 -8.56 -2.68
CA LYS A 675 18.13 -8.63 -4.09
C LYS A 675 19.33 -8.82 -5.03
N GLY A 676 20.45 -8.17 -4.73
CA GLY A 676 21.72 -8.36 -5.42
C GLY A 676 22.29 -9.76 -5.22
N ASP A 677 22.19 -10.29 -4.00
CA ASP A 677 22.66 -11.63 -3.66
C ASP A 677 21.74 -12.72 -4.20
N ILE A 678 20.43 -12.48 -4.24
CA ILE A 678 19.47 -13.34 -4.95
C ILE A 678 19.82 -13.39 -6.44
N SER A 679 20.12 -12.24 -7.05
CA SER A 679 20.57 -12.21 -8.45
C SER A 679 21.90 -12.94 -8.68
N LYS A 680 22.81 -12.89 -7.71
CA LYS A 680 24.07 -13.66 -7.76
C LYS A 680 23.80 -15.15 -7.53
N LEU A 681 22.85 -15.47 -6.63
CA LEU A 681 22.42 -16.84 -6.38
C LEU A 681 21.76 -17.44 -7.63
N ASP A 682 20.87 -16.65 -8.25
CA ASP A 682 20.22 -17.05 -9.50
C ASP A 682 21.25 -17.38 -10.60
N LYS A 683 22.26 -16.50 -10.78
CA LYS A 683 23.36 -16.75 -11.69
C LYS A 683 24.19 -17.99 -11.31
N ARG A 684 24.34 -18.23 -10.00
CA ARG A 684 25.05 -19.45 -9.52
C ARG A 684 24.23 -20.70 -9.76
N VAL A 685 22.91 -20.62 -9.52
CA VAL A 685 21.99 -21.72 -9.81
C VAL A 685 21.97 -22.01 -11.30
N ASN A 686 21.86 -20.96 -12.13
CA ASN A 686 21.88 -21.11 -13.59
C ASN A 686 23.21 -21.75 -14.07
N ARG A 687 24.33 -21.34 -13.50
CA ARG A 687 25.63 -21.98 -13.76
C ARG A 687 25.70 -23.41 -13.24
N GLY A 688 25.06 -23.67 -12.08
CA GLY A 688 24.96 -25.03 -11.53
C GLY A 688 24.12 -25.94 -12.43
N VAL A 689 22.99 -25.41 -12.92
CA VAL A 689 22.12 -26.13 -13.84
C VAL A 689 22.83 -26.34 -15.19
N ALA A 690 23.53 -25.32 -15.68
CA ALA A 690 24.35 -25.45 -16.89
C ALA A 690 25.47 -26.48 -16.72
N GLY A 691 26.12 -26.48 -15.56
CA GLY A 691 27.12 -27.49 -15.19
C GLY A 691 26.55 -28.90 -15.09
N ALA A 692 25.37 -29.00 -14.47
CA ALA A 692 24.67 -30.29 -14.39
C ALA A 692 24.22 -30.78 -15.77
N ALA A 693 23.74 -29.87 -16.62
CA ALA A 693 23.39 -30.18 -17.98
C ALA A 693 24.60 -30.61 -18.83
N ALA A 694 25.73 -29.93 -18.63
CA ALA A 694 26.99 -30.31 -19.24
C ALA A 694 27.48 -31.69 -18.79
N LEU A 695 27.34 -31.96 -17.47
CA LEU A 695 27.70 -33.26 -16.89
C LEU A 695 26.73 -34.36 -17.38
N ALA A 696 25.45 -34.05 -17.49
CA ALA A 696 24.44 -34.99 -18.03
C ALA A 696 24.63 -35.27 -19.53
N ALA A 697 25.23 -34.33 -20.25
CA ALA A 697 25.58 -34.49 -21.65
C ALA A 697 26.90 -35.26 -21.88
N LEU A 698 27.66 -35.45 -20.80
CA LEU A 698 28.83 -36.31 -20.84
C LEU A 698 28.38 -37.77 -20.88
N HIS A 699 28.30 -38.31 -22.05
CA HIS A 699 28.19 -39.75 -22.20
C HIS A 699 29.58 -40.33 -22.02
N PRO A 700 29.75 -41.37 -21.18
CA PRO A 700 30.99 -42.12 -21.21
C PRO A 700 31.17 -42.64 -22.64
N LEU A 701 32.28 -42.30 -23.22
CA LEU A 701 32.72 -42.97 -24.43
C LEU A 701 32.93 -44.44 -24.06
N ASP A 702 32.54 -45.33 -24.95
CA ASP A 702 32.94 -46.74 -24.77
C ASP A 702 34.46 -46.76 -24.69
N PHE A 703 34.94 -47.36 -23.61
CA PHE A 703 36.38 -47.44 -23.32
C PHE A 703 37.06 -48.19 -24.44
N ASP A 704 37.89 -47.52 -25.19
CA ASP A 704 38.83 -48.15 -26.13
C ASP A 704 40.02 -48.67 -25.34
N PRO A 705 40.16 -49.97 -25.17
CA PRO A 705 41.25 -50.54 -24.38
C PRO A 705 42.63 -50.26 -24.95
N ASP A 706 42.73 -49.78 -26.18
CA ASP A 706 44.00 -49.44 -26.84
C ASP A 706 44.35 -47.96 -26.77
N ALA A 707 43.45 -47.09 -26.25
CA ALA A 707 43.71 -45.68 -26.06
C ALA A 707 44.19 -45.34 -24.66
N LYS A 708 45.27 -44.55 -24.59
CA LYS A 708 45.86 -44.13 -23.30
C LYS A 708 45.04 -43.04 -22.58
N TRP A 709 44.13 -42.39 -23.28
CA TRP A 709 43.36 -41.27 -22.77
C TRP A 709 42.05 -41.14 -23.53
N ASP A 710 40.95 -41.03 -22.79
CA ASP A 710 39.64 -40.63 -23.30
C ASP A 710 39.29 -39.25 -22.81
N PHE A 711 38.73 -38.46 -23.67
CA PHE A 711 38.33 -37.10 -23.38
C PHE A 711 36.87 -36.89 -23.74
N ALA A 712 36.09 -36.53 -22.76
CA ALA A 712 34.71 -36.08 -22.99
C ALA A 712 34.52 -34.65 -22.51
N ALA A 713 33.92 -33.83 -23.30
CA ALA A 713 33.58 -32.46 -22.94
C ALA A 713 32.08 -32.20 -23.10
N GLY A 714 31.49 -31.64 -22.11
CA GLY A 714 30.10 -31.23 -22.14
C GLY A 714 29.99 -29.72 -21.95
N TYR A 715 29.10 -29.12 -22.70
CA TYR A 715 28.72 -27.71 -22.52
C TYR A 715 27.25 -27.60 -22.16
N GLY A 716 26.97 -26.89 -21.09
CA GLY A 716 25.63 -26.61 -20.65
C GLY A 716 25.38 -25.12 -20.60
N HIS A 717 24.28 -24.70 -21.18
CA HIS A 717 23.81 -23.33 -21.06
C HIS A 717 22.39 -23.32 -20.54
N TYR A 718 22.15 -22.54 -19.52
CA TYR A 718 20.84 -22.34 -18.95
C TYR A 718 20.74 -20.90 -18.44
N HIS A 719 19.88 -20.12 -19.07
CA HIS A 719 19.55 -18.76 -18.67
C HIS A 719 20.76 -17.94 -18.19
N ASP A 720 21.69 -17.65 -19.08
CA ASP A 720 22.95 -16.91 -18.84
C ASP A 720 23.97 -17.60 -17.91
N GLY A 721 23.80 -18.87 -17.61
CA GLY A 721 24.79 -19.71 -16.92
C GLY A 721 25.57 -20.57 -17.89
N ASN A 722 26.90 -20.35 -17.98
CA ASN A 722 27.82 -21.21 -18.73
C ASN A 722 28.47 -22.21 -17.79
#